data_365cb2aebdb80fc193a076060750896c
#
_entry.id   365cb2aebdb80fc193a076060750896c
#
_cell.length_a   1.000
_cell.length_b   1.000
_cell.length_c   1.000
_cell.angle_alpha   90.00
_cell.angle_beta   90.00
_cell.angle_gamma   90.00
#
_symmetry.space_group_name_H-M   'P 1'
#
loop_
_entity.id
_entity.type
_entity.pdbx_description
1 polymer ?
#
loop_
_entity_poly.entity_id
_entity_poly.type
_entity_poly.pdbx_seq_one_letter_code
_entity_poly.pdbx_strand_id
1 'polypeptide(L)'
;VTTTTLAVLVPLLPFLGAAAGLLTGRTAPGYVRPLAVLPSLASLVLAAVVAARQGGGRAIDAATQLTPTGSVPIDLALHLDGFAVLVAVLVALVASCVQIYSTAYLRDDPRYPSYAALVSLFTSAMLLVVYSGDLMVLLVGWEIMGICSYFLVGHYWETPEARAASLKAFLVTKLGDVPFLIGLFALAADTGTFRITGILGAVAHDGLDHPTLIALLLLAGVAGKSAQFPLHTWLPDAMAGPTPVSALIHAATMVAAGIYFVARLLPVFAASGAALVVLAVMAAVTMIGSGLAALAQDDIKRVLAYSTIGQLGYMSGALAVGDRGAAVFHLVSHGAFKAVLFLAAGVVIHAAGTNSLAAMSRMSGLARRIPDAYWTMTVALLALAAIPPFAGFFSKEAVLVAAEHTALGDRHVAPAAAGWTVLVAGLLAAVLTAAYAIRLWLLAFRGRGAEAPDHGRQPVAMTAVLWVLAVPTIGLGLTVGVIGDWFDGHRLTPSLTTAVLSTGVGLVGGLVTYGAWRHTTALAARVPMGSVVAHPDAEPALVEIEAIEARTAAYGTAGDAPDPADPGRLLLGPLHRHAATGFHLDALYAALFVRPVQAAARLVRFLDREVVDTYVRGSALGARRLGTAVRRAQTGNVQTYVSALLAGSLVLAVAAVVFANVNAGS
;
A
#
# COMPACT_ATOMS: atom_id res chain seq x y z
N VAL A 1 29.50 -7.41 22.84
CA VAL A 1 28.70 -7.57 21.62
C VAL A 1 28.86 -6.29 20.82
N THR A 2 29.27 -6.39 19.55
CA THR A 2 29.44 -5.24 18.65
C THR A 2 28.10 -4.67 18.23
N THR A 3 28.06 -3.40 17.78
CA THR A 3 26.85 -2.77 17.26
C THR A 3 26.34 -3.51 16.03
N THR A 4 27.23 -3.99 15.16
CA THR A 4 26.91 -4.83 14.00
C THR A 4 26.20 -6.14 14.38
N THR A 5 26.69 -6.83 15.41
CA THR A 5 26.04 -8.06 15.90
C THR A 5 24.60 -7.77 16.41
N LEU A 6 24.43 -6.67 17.16
CA LEU A 6 23.11 -6.26 17.62
C LEU A 6 22.19 -5.91 16.44
N ALA A 7 22.72 -5.22 15.44
CA ALA A 7 21.95 -4.84 14.25
C ALA A 7 21.47 -6.05 13.44
N VAL A 8 22.26 -7.11 13.32
CA VAL A 8 21.83 -8.37 12.67
C VAL A 8 20.67 -9.02 13.45
N LEU A 9 20.71 -8.97 14.77
CA LEU A 9 19.65 -9.55 15.61
C LEU A 9 18.31 -8.79 15.48
N VAL A 10 18.32 -7.50 15.14
CA VAL A 10 17.10 -6.69 15.03
C VAL A 10 16.10 -7.28 14.01
N PRO A 11 16.44 -7.55 12.74
CA PRO A 11 15.52 -8.23 11.81
C PRO A 11 15.39 -9.74 12.08
N LEU A 12 16.42 -10.38 12.65
CA LEU A 12 16.44 -11.83 12.87
C LEU A 12 15.44 -12.28 13.94
N LEU A 13 15.26 -11.52 15.01
CA LEU A 13 14.36 -11.91 16.11
C LEU A 13 12.90 -12.03 15.67
N PRO A 14 12.29 -11.06 14.97
CA PRO A 14 10.93 -11.23 14.44
C PRO A 14 10.84 -12.39 13.44
N PHE A 15 11.87 -12.64 12.63
CA PHE A 15 11.91 -13.78 11.72
C PHE A 15 11.85 -15.11 12.48
N LEU A 16 12.67 -15.26 13.51
CA LEU A 16 12.67 -16.47 14.36
C LEU A 16 11.33 -16.63 15.10
N GLY A 17 10.75 -15.50 15.56
CA GLY A 17 9.42 -15.48 16.16
C GLY A 17 8.33 -15.96 15.18
N ALA A 18 8.39 -15.53 13.91
CA ALA A 18 7.50 -15.99 12.86
C ALA A 18 7.64 -17.50 12.61
N ALA A 19 8.86 -17.99 12.43
CA ALA A 19 9.15 -19.40 12.20
C ALA A 19 8.69 -20.27 13.39
N ALA A 20 9.04 -19.88 14.62
CA ALA A 20 8.62 -20.58 15.81
C ALA A 20 7.08 -20.58 15.96
N GLY A 21 6.43 -19.45 15.74
CA GLY A 21 4.97 -19.33 15.81
C GLY A 21 4.23 -20.22 14.80
N LEU A 22 4.74 -20.34 13.57
CA LEU A 22 4.19 -21.24 12.56
C LEU A 22 4.40 -22.72 12.91
N LEU A 23 5.57 -23.10 13.38
CA LEU A 23 5.91 -24.48 13.74
C LEU A 23 5.12 -24.95 14.97
N THR A 24 4.95 -24.09 15.96
CA THR A 24 4.29 -24.43 17.23
C THR A 24 2.79 -24.15 17.24
N GLY A 25 2.29 -23.39 16.27
CA GLY A 25 0.91 -22.88 16.28
C GLY A 25 -0.18 -23.96 16.35
N ARG A 26 0.08 -25.16 15.79
CA ARG A 26 -0.84 -26.30 15.83
C ARG A 26 -0.66 -27.16 17.08
N THR A 27 0.57 -27.29 17.57
CA THR A 27 0.92 -28.21 18.68
C THR A 27 0.81 -27.55 20.06
N ALA A 28 1.08 -26.25 20.13
CA ALA A 28 1.11 -25.49 21.38
C ALA A 28 0.54 -24.06 21.18
N PRO A 29 -0.79 -23.92 20.89
CA PRO A 29 -1.41 -22.64 20.53
C PRO A 29 -1.28 -21.57 21.63
N GLY A 30 -1.13 -21.96 22.91
CA GLY A 30 -0.94 -21.05 24.03
C GLY A 30 0.36 -20.23 23.95
N TYR A 31 1.40 -20.72 23.25
CA TYR A 31 2.67 -20.03 23.09
C TYR A 31 2.72 -19.09 21.90
N VAL A 32 1.74 -19.09 21.01
CA VAL A 32 1.74 -18.25 19.81
C VAL A 32 1.78 -16.75 20.14
N ARG A 33 0.99 -16.32 21.15
CA ARG A 33 0.97 -14.92 21.58
C ARG A 33 2.32 -14.44 22.12
N PRO A 34 2.95 -15.11 23.10
CA PRO A 34 4.28 -14.72 23.55
C PRO A 34 5.34 -14.81 22.44
N LEU A 35 5.29 -15.80 21.54
CA LEU A 35 6.22 -15.91 20.41
C LEU A 35 6.04 -14.80 19.36
N ALA A 36 4.90 -14.17 19.27
CA ALA A 36 4.65 -13.01 18.44
C ALA A 36 5.15 -11.71 19.11
N VAL A 37 4.83 -11.51 20.39
CA VAL A 37 5.06 -10.27 21.12
C VAL A 37 6.51 -10.14 21.60
N LEU A 38 7.07 -11.17 22.24
CA LEU A 38 8.41 -11.07 22.88
C LEU A 38 9.54 -10.82 21.87
N PRO A 39 9.64 -11.51 20.71
CA PRO A 39 10.67 -11.21 19.72
C PRO A 39 10.54 -9.81 19.14
N SER A 40 9.31 -9.31 18.96
CA SER A 40 9.08 -7.94 18.47
C SER A 40 9.54 -6.90 19.50
N LEU A 41 9.23 -7.09 20.78
CA LEU A 41 9.72 -6.22 21.87
C LEU A 41 11.24 -6.29 22.02
N ALA A 42 11.83 -7.48 21.93
CA ALA A 42 13.28 -7.65 21.97
C ALA A 42 13.95 -6.93 20.79
N SER A 43 13.37 -7.03 19.59
CA SER A 43 13.82 -6.29 18.40
C SER A 43 13.73 -4.77 18.62
N LEU A 44 12.66 -4.26 19.24
CA LEU A 44 12.53 -2.84 19.59
C LEU A 44 13.62 -2.38 20.54
N VAL A 45 13.88 -3.13 21.62
CA VAL A 45 14.94 -2.81 22.58
C VAL A 45 16.31 -2.79 21.90
N LEU A 46 16.60 -3.80 21.06
CA LEU A 46 17.85 -3.85 20.31
C LEU A 46 17.97 -2.71 19.30
N ALA A 47 16.90 -2.38 18.57
CA ALA A 47 16.88 -1.25 17.64
C ALA A 47 17.17 0.08 18.36
N ALA A 48 16.56 0.29 19.54
CA ALA A 48 16.84 1.46 20.38
C ALA A 48 18.29 1.51 20.87
N VAL A 49 18.87 0.36 21.26
CA VAL A 49 20.29 0.28 21.67
C VAL A 49 21.21 0.55 20.48
N VAL A 50 20.91 0.02 19.29
CA VAL A 50 21.68 0.29 18.06
C VAL A 50 21.61 1.77 17.71
N ALA A 51 20.42 2.38 17.79
CA ALA A 51 20.23 3.80 17.55
C ALA A 51 21.04 4.66 18.55
N ALA A 52 20.97 4.36 19.84
CA ALA A 52 21.72 5.06 20.87
C ALA A 52 23.25 4.94 20.69
N ARG A 53 23.74 3.79 20.20
CA ARG A 53 25.18 3.59 19.93
C ARG A 53 25.66 4.27 18.65
N GLN A 54 24.80 4.35 17.65
CA GLN A 54 25.08 5.05 16.41
C GLN A 54 25.09 6.57 16.63
N GLY A 55 24.12 7.11 17.42
CA GLY A 55 24.12 8.47 17.97
C GLY A 55 24.13 9.61 16.96
N GLY A 56 23.69 9.42 15.70
CA GLY A 56 23.79 10.42 14.63
C GLY A 56 25.22 10.63 14.08
N GLY A 57 26.17 9.80 14.51
CA GLY A 57 27.56 9.85 14.06
C GLY A 57 27.78 9.24 12.66
N ARG A 58 29.02 8.88 12.37
CA ARG A 58 29.39 8.21 11.10
C ARG A 58 28.61 6.93 10.91
N ALA A 59 28.22 6.66 9.65
CA ALA A 59 27.59 5.40 9.28
C ALA A 59 28.49 4.20 9.61
N ILE A 60 27.86 3.12 10.08
CA ILE A 60 28.54 1.86 10.37
C ILE A 60 28.29 0.93 9.20
N ASP A 61 29.34 0.57 8.47
CA ASP A 61 29.30 -0.34 7.34
C ASP A 61 29.95 -1.66 7.70
N ALA A 62 29.28 -2.76 7.37
CA ALA A 62 29.83 -4.11 7.49
C ALA A 62 29.33 -4.94 6.31
N ALA A 63 30.20 -5.74 5.71
CA ALA A 63 29.85 -6.58 4.58
C ALA A 63 30.56 -7.92 4.65
N THR A 64 29.86 -8.96 4.22
CA THR A 64 30.41 -10.30 3.99
C THR A 64 29.90 -10.76 2.61
N GLN A 65 30.81 -11.20 1.76
CA GLN A 65 30.44 -11.70 0.44
C GLN A 65 29.54 -12.93 0.58
N LEU A 66 28.35 -12.87 -0.04
CA LEU A 66 27.39 -13.96 0.01
C LEU A 66 27.65 -14.99 -1.12
N THR A 67 27.86 -14.50 -2.34
CA THR A 67 28.14 -15.35 -3.49
C THR A 67 29.16 -14.70 -4.41
N PRO A 68 30.17 -15.41 -4.89
CA PRO A 68 31.02 -14.97 -5.99
C PRO A 68 30.21 -15.11 -7.30
N THR A 69 29.36 -14.14 -7.60
CA THR A 69 28.53 -14.15 -8.82
C THR A 69 29.25 -13.39 -9.93
N GLY A 70 29.98 -14.08 -10.78
CA GLY A 70 30.46 -13.56 -12.06
C GLY A 70 31.06 -12.12 -11.99
N SER A 71 30.42 -11.16 -12.67
CA SER A 71 30.92 -9.79 -12.82
C SER A 71 30.52 -8.84 -11.69
N VAL A 72 29.40 -9.07 -10.99
CA VAL A 72 28.90 -8.20 -9.90
C VAL A 72 28.59 -9.03 -8.66
N PRO A 73 29.40 -8.90 -7.59
CA PRO A 73 29.19 -9.67 -6.37
C PRO A 73 27.96 -9.19 -5.60
N ILE A 74 27.28 -10.11 -4.90
CA ILE A 74 26.22 -9.83 -3.94
C ILE A 74 26.79 -9.99 -2.55
N ASP A 75 26.66 -8.95 -1.72
CA ASP A 75 27.17 -8.92 -0.37
C ASP A 75 26.03 -8.92 0.65
N LEU A 76 26.17 -9.72 1.71
CA LEU A 76 25.38 -9.53 2.91
C LEU A 76 25.94 -8.30 3.64
N ALA A 77 25.43 -7.14 3.30
CA ALA A 77 25.95 -5.86 3.78
C ALA A 77 24.92 -5.15 4.68
N LEU A 78 25.44 -4.50 5.72
CA LEU A 78 24.71 -3.59 6.60
C LEU A 78 25.21 -2.16 6.37
N HIS A 79 24.27 -1.21 6.38
CA HIS A 79 24.56 0.22 6.34
C HIS A 79 23.69 0.94 7.36
N LEU A 80 24.29 1.33 8.48
CA LEU A 80 23.62 1.92 9.63
C LEU A 80 24.01 3.40 9.75
N ASP A 81 23.19 4.28 9.21
CA ASP A 81 23.27 5.72 9.41
C ASP A 81 22.12 6.22 10.30
N GLY A 82 22.04 7.52 10.54
CA GLY A 82 20.99 8.13 11.35
C GLY A 82 19.57 7.78 10.86
N PHE A 83 19.34 7.75 9.54
CA PHE A 83 18.05 7.39 8.97
C PHE A 83 17.68 5.94 9.24
N ALA A 84 18.61 5.02 8.98
CA ALA A 84 18.35 3.60 9.15
C ALA A 84 17.95 3.27 10.59
N VAL A 85 18.67 3.80 11.56
CA VAL A 85 18.41 3.47 12.96
C VAL A 85 17.11 4.11 13.47
N LEU A 86 16.78 5.33 13.06
CA LEU A 86 15.51 5.98 13.42
C LEU A 86 14.30 5.26 12.81
N VAL A 87 14.37 4.93 11.53
CA VAL A 87 13.29 4.21 10.85
C VAL A 87 13.15 2.79 11.43
N ALA A 88 14.24 2.11 11.77
CA ALA A 88 14.19 0.79 12.40
C ALA A 88 13.52 0.84 13.79
N VAL A 89 13.80 1.86 14.60
CA VAL A 89 13.12 2.06 15.89
C VAL A 89 11.63 2.29 15.68
N LEU A 90 11.24 3.12 14.69
CA LEU A 90 9.83 3.33 14.34
C LEU A 90 9.15 2.02 13.93
N VAL A 91 9.76 1.26 13.02
CA VAL A 91 9.22 -0.03 12.54
C VAL A 91 9.02 -1.00 13.69
N ALA A 92 10.06 -1.18 14.54
CA ALA A 92 10.00 -2.09 15.67
C ALA A 92 8.98 -1.64 16.73
N LEU A 93 8.85 -0.32 16.99
CA LEU A 93 7.85 0.24 17.90
C LEU A 93 6.41 -0.03 17.40
N VAL A 94 6.12 0.33 16.14
CA VAL A 94 4.80 0.13 15.56
C VAL A 94 4.45 -1.35 15.50
N ALA A 95 5.38 -2.21 15.06
CA ALA A 95 5.18 -3.65 15.00
C ALA A 95 4.91 -4.27 16.38
N SER A 96 5.67 -3.87 17.42
CA SER A 96 5.45 -4.32 18.79
C SER A 96 4.05 -3.90 19.29
N CYS A 97 3.66 -2.66 19.04
CA CYS A 97 2.34 -2.15 19.38
C CYS A 97 1.23 -2.92 18.65
N VAL A 98 1.41 -3.19 17.35
CA VAL A 98 0.46 -3.97 16.55
C VAL A 98 0.34 -5.40 17.06
N GLN A 99 1.45 -6.07 17.41
CA GLN A 99 1.41 -7.42 17.97
C GLN A 99 0.67 -7.46 19.32
N ILE A 100 0.94 -6.51 20.22
CA ILE A 100 0.24 -6.40 21.51
C ILE A 100 -1.26 -6.15 21.30
N TYR A 101 -1.62 -5.17 20.45
CA TYR A 101 -3.00 -4.83 20.13
C TYR A 101 -3.77 -6.03 19.55
N SER A 102 -3.13 -6.78 18.65
CA SER A 102 -3.72 -7.91 17.97
C SER A 102 -4.06 -9.08 18.90
N THR A 103 -3.36 -9.23 20.05
CA THR A 103 -3.69 -10.26 21.05
C THR A 103 -5.10 -10.13 21.60
N ALA A 104 -5.63 -8.90 21.65
CA ALA A 104 -6.98 -8.63 22.09
C ALA A 104 -7.96 -8.49 20.91
N TYR A 105 -7.55 -7.80 19.83
CA TYR A 105 -8.41 -7.54 18.66
C TYR A 105 -8.80 -8.81 17.90
N LEU A 106 -7.88 -9.78 17.76
CA LEU A 106 -8.09 -11.08 17.11
C LEU A 106 -8.15 -12.23 18.14
N ARG A 107 -8.69 -11.96 19.34
CA ARG A 107 -8.67 -12.92 20.45
C ARG A 107 -9.28 -14.26 20.08
N ASP A 108 -10.38 -14.24 19.38
CA ASP A 108 -11.21 -15.40 19.05
C ASP A 108 -11.05 -15.86 17.59
N ASP A 109 -10.14 -15.24 16.82
CA ASP A 109 -9.87 -15.61 15.43
C ASP A 109 -8.99 -16.88 15.38
N PRO A 110 -9.50 -17.99 14.78
CA PRO A 110 -8.74 -19.25 14.67
C PRO A 110 -7.49 -19.13 13.80
N ARG A 111 -7.38 -18.09 12.96
CA ARG A 111 -6.23 -17.81 12.08
C ARG A 111 -5.18 -16.94 12.73
N TYR A 112 -5.34 -16.57 14.01
CA TYR A 112 -4.37 -15.74 14.73
C TYR A 112 -2.92 -16.24 14.61
N PRO A 113 -2.61 -17.57 14.66
CA PRO A 113 -1.23 -18.04 14.53
C PRO A 113 -0.56 -17.65 13.20
N SER A 114 -1.24 -17.84 12.08
CA SER A 114 -0.73 -17.46 10.77
C SER A 114 -0.63 -15.93 10.60
N TYR A 115 -1.62 -15.22 11.12
CA TYR A 115 -1.63 -13.76 11.17
C TYR A 115 -0.39 -13.23 11.93
N ALA A 116 -0.18 -13.67 13.16
CA ALA A 116 0.91 -13.22 14.03
C ALA A 116 2.30 -13.51 13.41
N ALA A 117 2.45 -14.69 12.80
CA ALA A 117 3.67 -15.06 12.09
C ALA A 117 3.92 -14.17 10.86
N LEU A 118 2.88 -13.89 10.06
CA LEU A 118 3.00 -13.00 8.90
C LEU A 118 3.34 -11.56 9.31
N VAL A 119 2.77 -11.03 10.39
CA VAL A 119 3.13 -9.72 10.94
C VAL A 119 4.60 -9.69 11.39
N SER A 120 5.08 -10.75 12.05
CA SER A 120 6.48 -10.86 12.46
C SER A 120 7.43 -10.96 11.25
N LEU A 121 7.08 -11.74 10.23
CA LEU A 121 7.86 -11.88 9.00
C LEU A 121 7.89 -10.55 8.21
N PHE A 122 6.75 -9.87 8.13
CA PHE A 122 6.63 -8.56 7.50
C PHE A 122 7.51 -7.51 8.19
N THR A 123 7.52 -7.52 9.52
CA THR A 123 8.39 -6.65 10.34
C THR A 123 9.86 -6.94 10.08
N SER A 124 10.25 -8.22 10.08
CA SER A 124 11.61 -8.66 9.76
C SER A 124 12.06 -8.19 8.38
N ALA A 125 11.19 -8.33 7.37
CA ALA A 125 11.45 -7.92 5.99
C ALA A 125 11.69 -6.40 5.89
N MET A 126 10.88 -5.57 6.56
CA MET A 126 11.07 -4.12 6.57
C MET A 126 12.37 -3.73 7.29
N LEU A 127 12.68 -4.36 8.43
CA LEU A 127 13.94 -4.12 9.14
C LEU A 127 15.16 -4.53 8.30
N LEU A 128 15.04 -5.60 7.50
CA LEU A 128 16.06 -5.99 6.53
C LEU A 128 16.25 -4.93 5.44
N VAL A 129 15.16 -4.39 4.86
CA VAL A 129 15.21 -3.29 3.88
C VAL A 129 15.94 -2.08 4.47
N VAL A 130 15.60 -1.71 5.71
CA VAL A 130 16.14 -0.51 6.38
C VAL A 130 17.63 -0.64 6.68
N TYR A 131 18.09 -1.81 7.10
CA TYR A 131 19.48 -2.03 7.49
C TYR A 131 20.38 -2.53 6.36
N SER A 132 19.80 -2.91 5.21
CA SER A 132 20.59 -3.44 4.10
C SER A 132 21.54 -2.39 3.50
N GLY A 133 22.78 -2.80 3.30
CA GLY A 133 23.80 -2.06 2.55
C GLY A 133 23.98 -2.55 1.11
N ASP A 134 23.18 -3.53 0.67
CA ASP A 134 23.23 -4.13 -0.67
C ASP A 134 21.82 -4.14 -1.30
N LEU A 135 21.70 -3.75 -2.57
CA LEU A 135 20.41 -3.61 -3.26
C LEU A 135 19.71 -4.95 -3.52
N MET A 136 20.46 -6.04 -3.70
CA MET A 136 19.85 -7.37 -3.90
C MET A 136 19.27 -7.91 -2.58
N VAL A 137 19.95 -7.69 -1.47
CA VAL A 137 19.44 -8.05 -0.14
C VAL A 137 18.24 -7.17 0.23
N LEU A 138 18.30 -5.88 -0.10
CA LEU A 138 17.16 -4.96 0.02
C LEU A 138 15.96 -5.47 -0.78
N LEU A 139 16.18 -5.90 -2.04
CA LEU A 139 15.13 -6.44 -2.90
C LEU A 139 14.48 -7.69 -2.30
N VAL A 140 15.23 -8.57 -1.64
CA VAL A 140 14.65 -9.73 -0.93
C VAL A 140 13.65 -9.27 0.14
N GLY A 141 14.02 -8.31 0.98
CA GLY A 141 13.09 -7.74 1.97
C GLY A 141 11.88 -7.08 1.32
N TRP A 142 12.09 -6.34 0.23
CA TRP A 142 11.04 -5.68 -0.57
C TRP A 142 10.00 -6.67 -1.09
N GLU A 143 10.46 -7.82 -1.61
CA GLU A 143 9.61 -8.88 -2.14
C GLU A 143 8.85 -9.62 -1.04
N ILE A 144 9.52 -9.95 0.07
CA ILE A 144 8.90 -10.61 1.23
C ILE A 144 7.76 -9.73 1.79
N MET A 145 7.96 -8.41 1.88
CA MET A 145 6.89 -7.50 2.28
C MET A 145 5.68 -7.58 1.34
N GLY A 146 5.92 -7.65 0.03
CA GLY A 146 4.85 -7.80 -0.97
C GLY A 146 4.01 -9.06 -0.74
N ILE A 147 4.67 -10.20 -0.54
CA ILE A 147 4.03 -11.49 -0.27
C ILE A 147 3.26 -11.46 1.07
N CYS A 148 3.88 -10.96 2.13
CA CYS A 148 3.22 -10.86 3.44
C CYS A 148 1.97 -9.97 3.37
N SER A 149 2.04 -8.83 2.66
CA SER A 149 0.90 -7.92 2.50
C SER A 149 -0.27 -8.59 1.78
N TYR A 150 0.01 -9.40 0.75
CA TYR A 150 -1.02 -10.17 0.05
C TYR A 150 -1.82 -11.05 1.00
N PHE A 151 -1.13 -11.84 1.85
CA PHE A 151 -1.79 -12.73 2.81
C PHE A 151 -2.46 -11.96 3.95
N LEU A 152 -1.87 -10.87 4.42
CA LEU A 152 -2.42 -10.07 5.52
C LEU A 152 -3.66 -9.28 5.09
N VAL A 153 -3.70 -8.70 3.90
CA VAL A 153 -4.89 -8.04 3.34
C VAL A 153 -5.97 -9.08 3.04
N GLY A 154 -5.58 -10.26 2.54
CA GLY A 154 -6.46 -11.40 2.29
C GLY A 154 -6.79 -12.24 3.52
N HIS A 155 -6.61 -11.74 4.76
CA HIS A 155 -6.87 -12.50 5.99
C HIS A 155 -8.29 -13.07 6.05
N TYR A 156 -9.28 -12.28 5.64
CA TYR A 156 -10.69 -12.69 5.50
C TYR A 156 -10.99 -13.19 4.10
N TRP A 157 -10.18 -14.14 3.61
CA TRP A 157 -10.23 -14.65 2.23
C TRP A 157 -11.57 -15.27 1.82
N GLU A 158 -12.48 -15.56 2.76
CA GLU A 158 -13.85 -16.00 2.49
C GLU A 158 -14.66 -14.89 1.81
N THR A 159 -14.37 -13.63 2.11
CA THR A 159 -15.08 -12.49 1.51
C THR A 159 -14.53 -12.17 0.12
N PRO A 160 -15.41 -11.92 -0.87
CA PRO A 160 -14.98 -11.52 -2.22
C PRO A 160 -14.12 -10.25 -2.21
N GLU A 161 -14.44 -9.31 -1.33
CA GLU A 161 -13.77 -8.02 -1.17
C GLU A 161 -12.31 -8.20 -0.75
N ALA A 162 -12.03 -9.01 0.27
CA ALA A 162 -10.67 -9.26 0.74
C ALA A 162 -9.83 -10.01 -0.31
N ARG A 163 -10.44 -10.97 -1.04
CA ARG A 163 -9.76 -11.64 -2.17
C ARG A 163 -9.41 -10.69 -3.30
N ALA A 164 -10.36 -9.84 -3.71
CA ALA A 164 -10.12 -8.87 -4.76
C ALA A 164 -9.08 -7.83 -4.34
N ALA A 165 -9.15 -7.33 -3.10
CA ALA A 165 -8.23 -6.34 -2.55
C ALA A 165 -6.80 -6.89 -2.44
N SER A 166 -6.62 -8.12 -1.94
CA SER A 166 -5.30 -8.73 -1.82
C SER A 166 -4.65 -8.97 -3.19
N LEU A 167 -5.42 -9.48 -4.16
CA LEU A 167 -4.95 -9.68 -5.53
C LEU A 167 -4.59 -8.35 -6.20
N LYS A 168 -5.43 -7.32 -6.05
CA LYS A 168 -5.16 -5.98 -6.58
C LYS A 168 -3.89 -5.39 -5.98
N ALA A 169 -3.73 -5.45 -4.65
CA ALA A 169 -2.54 -4.96 -3.97
C ALA A 169 -1.26 -5.64 -4.49
N PHE A 170 -1.30 -6.96 -4.66
CA PHE A 170 -0.18 -7.72 -5.20
C PHE A 170 0.12 -7.34 -6.65
N LEU A 171 -0.87 -7.35 -7.55
CA LEU A 171 -0.66 -7.10 -8.97
C LEU A 171 -0.20 -5.67 -9.26
N VAL A 172 -0.79 -4.66 -8.59
CA VAL A 172 -0.43 -3.25 -8.80
C VAL A 172 1.01 -2.99 -8.32
N THR A 173 1.39 -3.53 -7.16
CA THR A 173 2.78 -3.39 -6.68
C THR A 173 3.75 -4.12 -7.59
N LYS A 174 3.42 -5.31 -8.11
CA LYS A 174 4.25 -6.06 -9.06
C LYS A 174 4.41 -5.35 -10.40
N LEU A 175 3.40 -4.62 -10.86
CA LEU A 175 3.52 -3.78 -12.06
C LEU A 175 4.62 -2.73 -11.91
N GLY A 176 4.79 -2.16 -10.71
CA GLY A 176 5.91 -1.27 -10.39
C GLY A 176 7.23 -2.00 -10.17
N ASP A 177 7.20 -3.19 -9.56
CA ASP A 177 8.42 -3.95 -9.20
C ASP A 177 9.20 -4.45 -10.43
N VAL A 178 8.53 -4.72 -11.57
CA VAL A 178 9.22 -5.18 -12.80
C VAL A 178 10.17 -4.11 -13.36
N PRO A 179 9.74 -2.88 -13.66
CA PRO A 179 10.68 -1.83 -14.09
C PRO A 179 11.68 -1.49 -12.98
N PHE A 180 11.29 -1.54 -11.70
CA PHE A 180 12.20 -1.34 -10.57
C PHE A 180 13.38 -2.30 -10.59
N LEU A 181 13.13 -3.60 -10.81
CA LEU A 181 14.16 -4.61 -10.92
C LEU A 181 15.13 -4.32 -12.08
N ILE A 182 14.59 -3.92 -13.24
CA ILE A 182 15.40 -3.52 -14.40
C ILE A 182 16.27 -2.30 -14.03
N GLY A 183 15.70 -1.32 -13.31
CA GLY A 183 16.42 -0.14 -12.81
C GLY A 183 17.55 -0.49 -11.85
N LEU A 184 17.35 -1.47 -10.95
CA LEU A 184 18.40 -1.95 -10.05
C LEU A 184 19.57 -2.59 -10.82
N PHE A 185 19.27 -3.42 -11.81
CA PHE A 185 20.31 -4.04 -12.65
C PHE A 185 21.03 -3.01 -13.53
N ALA A 186 20.30 -2.05 -14.10
CA ALA A 186 20.92 -0.97 -14.88
C ALA A 186 21.86 -0.11 -14.00
N LEU A 187 21.42 0.22 -12.79
CA LEU A 187 22.26 0.94 -11.82
C LEU A 187 23.50 0.16 -11.44
N ALA A 188 23.38 -1.14 -11.18
CA ALA A 188 24.50 -2.00 -10.86
C ALA A 188 25.45 -2.23 -12.06
N ALA A 189 24.93 -2.24 -13.29
CA ALA A 189 25.74 -2.30 -14.50
C ALA A 189 26.59 -1.04 -14.70
N ASP A 190 25.99 0.14 -14.50
CA ASP A 190 26.69 1.43 -14.62
C ASP A 190 27.75 1.63 -13.53
N THR A 191 27.48 1.17 -12.31
CA THR A 191 28.35 1.41 -11.14
C THR A 191 29.26 0.23 -10.78
N GLY A 192 29.09 -0.94 -11.41
CA GLY A 192 29.87 -2.15 -11.15
C GLY A 192 29.59 -2.85 -9.82
N THR A 193 28.55 -2.42 -9.06
CA THR A 193 28.28 -2.95 -7.72
C THR A 193 26.80 -2.85 -7.34
N PHE A 194 26.35 -3.78 -6.46
CA PHE A 194 25.06 -3.67 -5.76
C PHE A 194 25.19 -3.00 -4.37
N ARG A 195 26.41 -2.73 -3.89
CA ARG A 195 26.61 -2.07 -2.60
C ARG A 195 26.23 -0.60 -2.65
N ILE A 196 25.37 -0.18 -1.74
CA ILE A 196 24.85 1.20 -1.66
C ILE A 196 26.00 2.22 -1.56
N THR A 197 26.99 1.97 -0.69
CA THR A 197 28.15 2.86 -0.54
C THR A 197 29.00 2.95 -1.81
N GLY A 198 29.16 1.84 -2.52
CA GLY A 198 29.86 1.80 -3.81
C GLY A 198 29.11 2.59 -4.89
N ILE A 199 27.79 2.39 -4.98
CA ILE A 199 26.90 3.13 -5.91
C ILE A 199 26.98 4.63 -5.65
N LEU A 200 26.82 5.06 -4.38
CA LEU A 200 26.90 6.48 -4.02
C LEU A 200 28.27 7.08 -4.32
N GLY A 201 29.34 6.30 -4.12
CA GLY A 201 30.70 6.69 -4.48
C GLY A 201 30.86 6.86 -6.00
N ALA A 202 30.41 5.91 -6.80
CA ALA A 202 30.46 5.98 -8.27
C ALA A 202 29.67 7.18 -8.80
N VAL A 203 28.43 7.38 -8.32
CA VAL A 203 27.61 8.54 -8.72
C VAL A 203 28.30 9.87 -8.39
N ALA A 204 29.02 9.96 -7.26
CA ALA A 204 29.70 11.18 -6.86
C ALA A 204 30.96 11.50 -7.68
N HIS A 205 31.67 10.47 -8.19
CA HIS A 205 32.95 10.62 -8.88
C HIS A 205 32.82 10.51 -10.42
N ASP A 206 32.09 9.49 -10.88
CA ASP A 206 32.06 9.13 -12.31
C ASP A 206 30.73 9.52 -12.98
N GLY A 207 29.68 9.76 -12.20
CA GLY A 207 28.31 9.97 -12.70
C GLY A 207 27.62 8.67 -13.11
N LEU A 208 26.53 8.80 -13.84
CA LEU A 208 25.79 7.69 -14.44
C LEU A 208 25.64 7.90 -15.94
N ASP A 209 25.72 6.85 -16.74
CA ASP A 209 25.55 6.91 -18.19
C ASP A 209 24.10 7.25 -18.58
N HIS A 210 23.12 6.68 -17.86
CA HIS A 210 21.70 6.84 -18.16
C HIS A 210 20.87 7.25 -16.93
N PRO A 211 21.20 8.38 -16.25
CA PRO A 211 20.61 8.73 -14.95
C PRO A 211 19.08 8.86 -14.99
N THR A 212 18.54 9.47 -16.05
CA THR A 212 17.08 9.66 -16.18
C THR A 212 16.35 8.35 -16.35
N LEU A 213 16.83 7.43 -17.21
CA LEU A 213 16.20 6.14 -17.43
C LEU A 213 16.21 5.30 -16.15
N ILE A 214 17.36 5.20 -15.49
CA ILE A 214 17.52 4.45 -14.23
C ILE A 214 16.58 5.03 -13.17
N ALA A 215 16.58 6.34 -12.95
CA ALA A 215 15.73 6.97 -11.96
C ALA A 215 14.23 6.73 -12.23
N LEU A 216 13.76 6.84 -13.48
CA LEU A 216 12.36 6.60 -13.83
C LEU A 216 11.94 5.14 -13.66
N LEU A 217 12.82 4.18 -13.99
CA LEU A 217 12.57 2.76 -13.75
C LEU A 217 12.44 2.46 -12.25
N LEU A 218 13.32 3.05 -11.43
CA LEU A 218 13.26 2.92 -9.97
C LEU A 218 12.01 3.59 -9.39
N LEU A 219 11.59 4.76 -9.92
CA LEU A 219 10.38 5.45 -9.48
C LEU A 219 9.09 4.65 -9.74
N ALA A 220 9.06 3.77 -10.73
CA ALA A 220 7.90 2.91 -10.97
C ALA A 220 7.66 1.96 -9.78
N GLY A 221 8.72 1.34 -9.21
CA GLY A 221 8.60 0.53 -8.00
C GLY A 221 8.19 1.34 -6.78
N VAL A 222 8.75 2.54 -6.64
CA VAL A 222 8.38 3.49 -5.59
C VAL A 222 6.89 3.86 -5.70
N ALA A 223 6.39 4.16 -6.90
CA ALA A 223 4.99 4.45 -7.13
C ALA A 223 4.08 3.27 -6.72
N GLY A 224 4.49 2.03 -7.01
CA GLY A 224 3.77 0.83 -6.61
C GLY A 224 3.74 0.63 -5.09
N LYS A 225 4.90 0.54 -4.45
CA LYS A 225 5.00 0.27 -3.00
C LYS A 225 4.51 1.42 -2.14
N SER A 226 4.88 2.66 -2.45
CA SER A 226 4.49 3.84 -1.68
C SER A 226 3.18 4.47 -2.16
N ALA A 227 2.39 3.72 -2.93
CA ALA A 227 1.06 4.11 -3.37
C ALA A 227 1.00 5.54 -3.91
N GLN A 228 1.92 5.90 -4.80
CA GLN A 228 1.93 7.19 -5.48
C GLN A 228 1.16 7.10 -6.81
N PHE A 229 0.62 8.22 -7.27
CA PHE A 229 0.01 8.29 -8.59
C PHE A 229 1.00 7.81 -9.67
N PRO A 230 0.59 6.97 -10.63
CA PRO A 230 -0.75 6.41 -10.82
C PRO A 230 -1.05 5.08 -10.08
N LEU A 231 -0.11 4.49 -9.35
CA LEU A 231 -0.20 3.13 -8.78
C LEU A 231 -0.72 3.09 -7.32
N HIS A 232 -1.60 4.00 -6.92
CA HIS A 232 -2.04 4.15 -5.52
C HIS A 232 -3.38 3.45 -5.17
N THR A 233 -4.16 3.02 -6.15
CA THR A 233 -5.57 2.61 -5.92
C THR A 233 -5.72 1.32 -5.11
N TRP A 234 -4.65 0.52 -4.99
CA TRP A 234 -4.66 -0.69 -4.17
C TRP A 234 -4.75 -0.41 -2.66
N LEU A 235 -4.21 0.75 -2.22
CA LEU A 235 -4.07 1.04 -0.80
C LEU A 235 -5.42 1.28 -0.08
N PRO A 236 -6.38 2.04 -0.65
CA PRO A 236 -7.72 2.14 -0.08
C PRO A 236 -8.50 0.82 -0.05
N ASP A 237 -8.28 -0.06 -1.03
CA ASP A 237 -8.96 -1.37 -1.06
C ASP A 237 -8.32 -2.37 -0.08
N ALA A 238 -7.03 -2.20 0.24
CA ALA A 238 -6.35 -2.98 1.29
C ALA A 238 -7.01 -2.85 2.68
N MET A 239 -7.95 -1.91 2.85
CA MET A 239 -8.76 -1.76 4.07
C MET A 239 -9.71 -2.92 4.34
N ALA A 240 -9.90 -3.85 3.41
CA ALA A 240 -10.62 -5.11 3.62
C ALA A 240 -9.93 -6.04 4.64
N GLY A 241 -8.64 -5.87 4.89
CA GLY A 241 -7.89 -6.61 5.92
C GLY A 241 -8.18 -6.13 7.35
N PRO A 242 -7.69 -6.89 8.37
CA PRO A 242 -7.82 -6.50 9.77
C PRO A 242 -7.20 -5.14 10.07
N THR A 243 -7.84 -4.35 10.94
CA THR A 243 -7.38 -2.99 11.26
C THR A 243 -5.92 -2.90 11.76
N PRO A 244 -5.40 -3.83 12.61
CA PRO A 244 -3.98 -3.78 13.00
C PRO A 244 -3.02 -3.98 11.82
N VAL A 245 -3.40 -4.74 10.79
CA VAL A 245 -2.63 -4.85 9.53
C VAL A 245 -2.58 -3.50 8.81
N SER A 246 -3.73 -2.82 8.75
CA SER A 246 -3.79 -1.48 8.15
C SER A 246 -2.85 -0.52 8.88
N ALA A 247 -2.84 -0.55 10.22
CA ALA A 247 -1.90 0.26 11.01
C ALA A 247 -0.43 -0.03 10.63
N LEU A 248 -0.05 -1.29 10.52
CA LEU A 248 1.32 -1.71 10.19
C LEU A 248 1.73 -1.26 8.77
N ILE A 249 0.90 -1.57 7.77
CA ILE A 249 1.16 -1.24 6.35
C ILE A 249 1.31 0.26 6.16
N HIS A 250 0.43 1.06 6.78
CA HIS A 250 0.32 2.50 6.53
C HIS A 250 1.24 3.37 7.39
N ALA A 251 1.66 2.89 8.57
CA ALA A 251 2.45 3.71 9.48
C ALA A 251 3.95 3.67 9.19
N ALA A 252 4.54 2.47 9.10
CA ALA A 252 5.99 2.36 9.20
C ALA A 252 6.62 1.30 8.29
N THR A 253 5.83 0.61 7.45
CA THR A 253 6.37 -0.53 6.71
C THR A 253 6.24 -0.39 5.20
N MET A 254 5.39 -1.15 4.53
CA MET A 254 5.38 -1.28 3.07
C MET A 254 5.33 0.04 2.33
N VAL A 255 4.44 0.96 2.73
CA VAL A 255 4.30 2.26 2.03
C VAL A 255 5.46 3.21 2.32
N ALA A 256 6.16 3.02 3.42
CA ALA A 256 7.36 3.76 3.79
C ALA A 256 8.60 3.30 3.00
N ALA A 257 8.63 2.05 2.53
CA ALA A 257 9.80 1.45 1.91
C ALA A 257 10.26 2.19 0.65
N GLY A 258 9.34 2.63 -0.21
CA GLY A 258 9.71 3.39 -1.41
C GLY A 258 10.25 4.79 -1.09
N ILE A 259 9.66 5.47 -0.10
CA ILE A 259 10.17 6.77 0.38
C ILE A 259 11.57 6.60 0.96
N TYR A 260 11.76 5.57 1.81
CA TYR A 260 13.05 5.25 2.38
C TYR A 260 14.09 4.92 1.30
N PHE A 261 13.71 4.16 0.27
CA PHE A 261 14.57 3.81 -0.85
C PHE A 261 15.05 5.05 -1.62
N VAL A 262 14.15 5.98 -1.96
CA VAL A 262 14.54 7.23 -2.63
C VAL A 262 15.42 8.09 -1.72
N ALA A 263 15.10 8.19 -0.43
CA ALA A 263 15.92 8.92 0.53
C ALA A 263 17.33 8.33 0.64
N ARG A 264 17.44 7.00 0.63
CA ARG A 264 18.71 6.27 0.69
C ARG A 264 19.58 6.50 -0.56
N LEU A 265 18.97 6.52 -1.73
CA LEU A 265 19.62 6.68 -3.03
C LEU A 265 19.37 8.07 -3.63
N LEU A 266 19.11 9.10 -2.84
CA LEU A 266 18.78 10.43 -3.33
C LEU A 266 19.80 10.97 -4.36
N PRO A 267 21.13 10.79 -4.22
CA PRO A 267 22.09 11.20 -5.24
C PRO A 267 21.85 10.60 -6.62
N VAL A 268 21.35 9.35 -6.71
CA VAL A 268 21.00 8.71 -8.00
C VAL A 268 19.85 9.45 -8.67
N PHE A 269 18.84 9.86 -7.93
CA PHE A 269 17.69 10.61 -8.45
C PHE A 269 18.07 12.06 -8.76
N ALA A 270 18.92 12.67 -7.93
CA ALA A 270 19.43 14.03 -8.11
C ALA A 270 20.34 14.17 -9.34
N ALA A 271 20.93 13.08 -9.83
CA ALA A 271 21.67 13.05 -11.08
C ALA A 271 20.80 13.36 -12.32
N SER A 272 19.46 13.38 -12.18
CA SER A 272 18.51 13.73 -13.24
C SER A 272 17.48 14.75 -12.76
N GLY A 273 17.63 16.01 -13.17
CA GLY A 273 16.62 17.05 -12.92
C GLY A 273 15.25 16.70 -13.49
N ALA A 274 15.19 15.99 -14.63
CA ALA A 274 13.94 15.51 -15.22
C ALA A 274 13.23 14.48 -14.31
N ALA A 275 13.96 13.55 -13.70
CA ALA A 275 13.40 12.60 -12.77
C ALA A 275 12.86 13.27 -11.50
N LEU A 276 13.53 14.30 -10.99
CA LEU A 276 13.05 15.09 -9.85
C LEU A 276 11.76 15.86 -10.20
N VAL A 277 11.64 16.41 -11.40
CA VAL A 277 10.38 17.05 -11.85
C VAL A 277 9.25 16.02 -11.97
N VAL A 278 9.50 14.84 -12.52
CA VAL A 278 8.50 13.76 -12.57
C VAL A 278 8.07 13.38 -11.17
N LEU A 279 9.00 13.22 -10.23
CA LEU A 279 8.71 12.92 -8.83
C LEU A 279 7.88 14.05 -8.17
N ALA A 280 8.18 15.33 -8.45
CA ALA A 280 7.42 16.47 -7.95
C ALA A 280 5.99 16.50 -8.47
N VAL A 281 5.78 16.24 -9.77
CA VAL A 281 4.44 16.16 -10.38
C VAL A 281 3.66 14.97 -9.81
N MET A 282 4.30 13.80 -9.71
CA MET A 282 3.72 12.61 -9.10
C MET A 282 3.27 12.90 -7.66
N ALA A 283 4.13 13.54 -6.86
CA ALA A 283 3.83 13.95 -5.48
C ALA A 283 2.64 14.93 -5.42
N ALA A 284 2.61 15.94 -6.29
CA ALA A 284 1.55 16.95 -6.33
C ALA A 284 0.17 16.33 -6.66
N VAL A 285 0.10 15.50 -7.71
CA VAL A 285 -1.12 14.80 -8.08
C VAL A 285 -1.57 13.87 -6.96
N THR A 286 -0.62 13.17 -6.32
CA THR A 286 -0.89 12.29 -5.19
C THR A 286 -1.46 13.07 -4.00
N MET A 287 -0.85 14.19 -3.60
CA MET A 287 -1.29 15.02 -2.48
C MET A 287 -2.72 15.55 -2.68
N ILE A 288 -2.97 16.16 -3.83
CA ILE A 288 -4.26 16.81 -4.12
C ILE A 288 -5.35 15.76 -4.35
N GLY A 289 -5.10 14.78 -5.22
CA GLY A 289 -6.07 13.74 -5.57
C GLY A 289 -6.51 12.92 -4.37
N SER A 290 -5.56 12.50 -3.52
CA SER A 290 -5.89 11.75 -2.31
C SER A 290 -6.62 12.59 -1.26
N GLY A 291 -6.29 13.88 -1.12
CA GLY A 291 -7.00 14.78 -0.21
C GLY A 291 -8.47 14.97 -0.60
N LEU A 292 -8.74 15.16 -1.90
CA LEU A 292 -10.11 15.24 -2.43
C LEU A 292 -10.85 13.89 -2.25
N ALA A 293 -10.18 12.77 -2.52
CA ALA A 293 -10.78 11.45 -2.32
C ALA A 293 -11.08 11.18 -0.83
N ALA A 294 -10.18 11.53 0.10
CA ALA A 294 -10.38 11.39 1.54
C ALA A 294 -11.62 12.16 2.03
N LEU A 295 -11.83 13.36 1.48
CA LEU A 295 -12.99 14.20 1.82
C LEU A 295 -14.33 13.60 1.32
N ALA A 296 -14.29 12.68 0.36
CA ALA A 296 -15.47 12.06 -0.24
C ALA A 296 -15.78 10.64 0.29
N GLN A 297 -14.87 10.00 1.06
CA GLN A 297 -15.10 8.64 1.57
C GLN A 297 -16.04 8.61 2.77
N ASP A 298 -16.90 7.59 2.83
CA ASP A 298 -17.76 7.32 4.01
C ASP A 298 -17.11 6.35 5.01
N ASP A 299 -16.23 5.45 4.57
CA ASP A 299 -15.51 4.50 5.41
C ASP A 299 -14.33 5.16 6.13
N ILE A 300 -14.30 5.09 7.48
CA ILE A 300 -13.25 5.68 8.32
C ILE A 300 -11.85 5.17 7.97
N LYS A 301 -11.70 3.86 7.66
CA LYS A 301 -10.42 3.27 7.25
C LYS A 301 -9.99 3.78 5.87
N ARG A 302 -10.93 3.92 4.94
CA ARG A 302 -10.63 4.47 3.59
C ARG A 302 -10.25 5.94 3.65
N VAL A 303 -10.89 6.76 4.49
CA VAL A 303 -10.43 8.15 4.74
C VAL A 303 -8.98 8.16 5.22
N LEU A 304 -8.65 7.32 6.19
CA LEU A 304 -7.28 7.20 6.72
C LEU A 304 -6.28 6.66 5.67
N ALA A 305 -6.71 5.78 4.79
CA ALA A 305 -5.89 5.26 3.69
C ALA A 305 -5.55 6.35 2.67
N TYR A 306 -6.53 7.09 2.17
CA TYR A 306 -6.30 8.23 1.28
C TYR A 306 -5.46 9.32 1.95
N SER A 307 -5.70 9.56 3.23
CA SER A 307 -4.87 10.46 4.03
C SER A 307 -3.41 10.00 4.11
N THR A 308 -3.13 8.68 4.16
CA THR A 308 -1.75 8.14 4.08
C THR A 308 -1.12 8.42 2.71
N ILE A 309 -1.85 8.18 1.62
CA ILE A 309 -1.39 8.46 0.25
C ILE A 309 -0.96 9.93 0.13
N GLY A 310 -1.76 10.86 0.65
CA GLY A 310 -1.43 12.29 0.65
C GLY A 310 -0.17 12.63 1.46
N GLN A 311 0.02 12.01 2.62
CA GLN A 311 1.23 12.24 3.42
C GLN A 311 2.49 11.65 2.76
N LEU A 312 2.38 10.50 2.10
CA LEU A 312 3.46 9.97 1.27
C LEU A 312 3.78 10.89 0.09
N GLY A 313 2.78 11.59 -0.44
CA GLY A 313 2.98 12.66 -1.41
C GLY A 313 3.85 13.81 -0.87
N TYR A 314 3.66 14.24 0.38
CA TYR A 314 4.54 15.21 1.03
C TYR A 314 5.98 14.71 1.12
N MET A 315 6.19 13.45 1.50
CA MET A 315 7.52 12.85 1.59
C MET A 315 8.19 12.75 0.22
N SER A 316 7.46 12.30 -0.80
CA SER A 316 7.92 12.28 -2.19
C SER A 316 8.25 13.68 -2.69
N GLY A 317 7.46 14.69 -2.31
CA GLY A 317 7.70 16.09 -2.61
C GLY A 317 9.01 16.61 -2.00
N ALA A 318 9.27 16.29 -0.72
CA ALA A 318 10.52 16.64 -0.06
C ALA A 318 11.74 16.01 -0.77
N LEU A 319 11.63 14.77 -1.22
CA LEU A 319 12.67 14.10 -1.99
C LEU A 319 12.84 14.73 -3.39
N ALA A 320 11.75 15.16 -4.02
CA ALA A 320 11.77 15.81 -5.33
C ALA A 320 12.49 17.18 -5.30
N VAL A 321 12.50 17.84 -4.13
CA VAL A 321 13.27 19.08 -3.91
C VAL A 321 14.65 18.84 -3.30
N GLY A 322 15.07 17.57 -3.21
CA GLY A 322 16.40 17.19 -2.76
C GLY A 322 16.61 17.23 -1.25
N ASP A 323 15.53 17.22 -0.44
CA ASP A 323 15.62 17.22 1.04
C ASP A 323 15.20 15.89 1.65
N ARG A 324 16.17 14.99 1.84
CA ARG A 324 15.91 13.69 2.48
C ARG A 324 15.65 13.82 3.99
N GLY A 325 16.21 14.85 4.64
CA GLY A 325 16.00 15.09 6.07
C GLY A 325 14.54 15.40 6.36
N ALA A 326 13.94 16.34 5.61
CA ALA A 326 12.51 16.66 5.70
C ALA A 326 11.62 15.46 5.39
N ALA A 327 11.96 14.67 4.36
CA ALA A 327 11.21 13.47 3.98
C ALA A 327 11.20 12.43 5.09
N VAL A 328 12.36 12.08 5.66
CA VAL A 328 12.47 11.04 6.69
C VAL A 328 11.94 11.53 8.04
N PHE A 329 12.11 12.80 8.37
CA PHE A 329 11.49 13.38 9.57
C PHE A 329 9.96 13.33 9.48
N HIS A 330 9.40 13.64 8.30
CA HIS A 330 7.96 13.48 8.09
C HIS A 330 7.53 12.01 8.11
N LEU A 331 8.37 11.08 7.59
CA LEU A 331 8.12 9.64 7.67
C LEU A 331 8.02 9.14 9.11
N VAL A 332 8.97 9.53 9.97
CA VAL A 332 9.00 9.11 11.38
C VAL A 332 7.81 9.70 12.15
N SER A 333 7.53 10.99 11.97
CA SER A 333 6.38 11.67 12.59
C SER A 333 5.06 11.06 12.12
N HIS A 334 4.92 10.85 10.81
CA HIS A 334 3.75 10.23 10.19
C HIS A 334 3.50 8.81 10.72
N GLY A 335 4.54 7.99 10.82
CA GLY A 335 4.43 6.64 11.34
C GLY A 335 3.82 6.61 12.74
N ALA A 336 4.22 7.53 13.62
CA ALA A 336 3.68 7.63 14.96
C ALA A 336 2.18 7.96 14.95
N PHE A 337 1.77 9.10 14.35
CA PHE A 337 0.37 9.50 14.40
C PHE A 337 -0.56 8.61 13.53
N LYS A 338 -0.05 8.00 12.48
CA LYS A 338 -0.86 7.06 11.67
C LYS A 338 -1.14 5.75 12.38
N ALA A 339 -0.15 5.21 13.10
CA ALA A 339 -0.38 4.04 13.93
C ALA A 339 -1.48 4.29 14.97
N VAL A 340 -1.44 5.45 15.65
CA VAL A 340 -2.54 5.87 16.56
C VAL A 340 -3.87 5.93 15.82
N LEU A 341 -3.93 6.60 14.66
CA LEU A 341 -5.19 6.80 13.93
C LEU A 341 -5.84 5.48 13.50
N PHE A 342 -5.07 4.54 12.96
CA PHE A 342 -5.63 3.25 12.54
C PHE A 342 -6.02 2.37 13.72
N LEU A 343 -5.19 2.28 14.76
CA LEU A 343 -5.52 1.48 15.94
C LEU A 343 -6.70 2.07 16.71
N ALA A 344 -6.77 3.41 16.84
CA ALA A 344 -7.93 4.08 17.42
C ALA A 344 -9.19 3.88 16.56
N ALA A 345 -9.08 3.94 15.21
CA ALA A 345 -10.20 3.61 14.32
C ALA A 345 -10.70 2.19 14.54
N GLY A 346 -9.82 1.22 14.81
CA GLY A 346 -10.22 -0.14 15.19
C GLY A 346 -11.07 -0.19 16.46
N VAL A 347 -10.71 0.60 17.48
CA VAL A 347 -11.52 0.76 18.71
C VAL A 347 -12.85 1.42 18.41
N VAL A 348 -12.86 2.48 17.58
CA VAL A 348 -14.08 3.20 17.17
C VAL A 348 -15.03 2.27 16.42
N ILE A 349 -14.53 1.52 15.44
CA ILE A 349 -15.33 0.56 14.65
C ILE A 349 -15.92 -0.51 15.55
N HIS A 350 -15.12 -1.08 16.46
CA HIS A 350 -15.59 -2.09 17.40
C HIS A 350 -16.70 -1.55 18.33
N ALA A 351 -16.56 -0.32 18.82
CA ALA A 351 -17.55 0.30 19.69
C ALA A 351 -18.81 0.75 18.93
N ALA A 352 -18.68 1.22 17.69
CA ALA A 352 -19.81 1.67 16.87
C ALA A 352 -20.52 0.51 16.15
N GLY A 353 -19.87 -0.66 15.99
CA GLY A 353 -20.38 -1.78 15.20
C GLY A 353 -20.41 -1.51 13.69
N THR A 354 -19.73 -0.46 13.21
CA THR A 354 -19.71 -0.06 11.79
C THR A 354 -18.45 0.74 11.46
N ASN A 355 -18.04 0.72 10.19
CA ASN A 355 -16.98 1.57 9.65
C ASN A 355 -17.51 2.82 8.90
N SER A 356 -18.82 2.94 8.71
CA SER A 356 -19.48 4.06 8.03
C SER A 356 -19.53 5.31 8.92
N LEU A 357 -18.95 6.41 8.45
CA LEU A 357 -19.02 7.72 9.11
C LEU A 357 -20.45 8.27 9.11
N ALA A 358 -21.24 7.99 8.07
CA ALA A 358 -22.65 8.35 8.00
C ALA A 358 -23.47 7.65 9.09
N ALA A 359 -23.18 6.38 9.38
CA ALA A 359 -23.82 5.66 10.48
C ALA A 359 -23.36 6.22 11.85
N MET A 360 -22.05 6.48 12.01
CA MET A 360 -21.51 7.07 13.25
C MET A 360 -22.09 8.48 13.52
N SER A 361 -22.33 9.29 12.47
CA SER A 361 -22.92 10.63 12.62
C SER A 361 -24.35 10.62 13.18
N ARG A 362 -25.01 9.47 13.14
CA ARG A 362 -26.37 9.22 13.71
C ARG A 362 -26.33 8.58 15.08
N MET A 363 -25.14 8.39 15.66
CA MET A 363 -24.95 7.87 17.01
C MET A 363 -24.52 9.00 17.95
N SER A 364 -25.01 8.96 19.19
CA SER A 364 -24.60 9.88 20.24
C SER A 364 -23.77 9.18 21.31
N GLY A 365 -22.91 9.91 22.00
CA GLY A 365 -22.20 9.41 23.17
C GLY A 365 -20.98 8.52 22.92
N LEU A 366 -20.59 8.27 21.66
CA LEU A 366 -19.46 7.39 21.33
C LEU A 366 -18.16 7.86 22.00
N ALA A 367 -17.87 9.16 22.02
CA ALA A 367 -16.69 9.71 22.71
C ALA A 367 -16.65 9.39 24.22
N ARG A 368 -17.80 9.26 24.88
CA ARG A 368 -17.89 8.90 26.30
C ARG A 368 -17.70 7.41 26.55
N ARG A 369 -18.07 6.57 25.59
CA ARG A 369 -17.90 5.12 25.65
C ARG A 369 -16.44 4.68 25.49
N ILE A 370 -15.65 5.41 24.68
CA ILE A 370 -14.26 5.10 24.34
C ILE A 370 -13.33 6.31 24.53
N PRO A 371 -13.18 6.83 25.75
CA PRO A 371 -12.45 8.08 26.00
C PRO A 371 -10.97 8.00 25.57
N ASP A 372 -10.29 6.85 25.74
CA ASP A 372 -8.90 6.68 25.34
C ASP A 372 -8.73 6.83 23.82
N ALA A 373 -9.58 6.16 23.03
CA ALA A 373 -9.56 6.28 21.58
C ALA A 373 -9.95 7.69 21.11
N TYR A 374 -10.94 8.33 21.78
CA TYR A 374 -11.35 9.69 21.48
C TYR A 374 -10.20 10.69 21.63
N TRP A 375 -9.49 10.68 22.77
CA TRP A 375 -8.42 11.63 23.01
C TRP A 375 -7.17 11.35 22.18
N THR A 376 -6.75 10.08 22.07
CA THR A 376 -5.57 9.72 21.27
C THR A 376 -5.79 9.97 19.78
N MET A 377 -6.99 9.67 19.27
CA MET A 377 -7.36 9.99 17.89
C MET A 377 -7.45 11.49 17.64
N THR A 378 -7.97 12.27 18.59
CA THR A 378 -8.01 13.74 18.50
C THR A 378 -6.59 14.31 18.40
N VAL A 379 -5.67 13.89 19.28
CA VAL A 379 -4.26 14.29 19.24
C VAL A 379 -3.62 13.93 17.88
N ALA A 380 -3.85 12.72 17.39
CA ALA A 380 -3.29 12.26 16.13
C ALA A 380 -3.89 12.98 14.91
N LEU A 381 -5.18 13.36 14.95
CA LEU A 381 -5.79 14.19 13.89
C LEU A 381 -5.27 15.63 13.91
N LEU A 382 -4.99 16.19 15.08
CA LEU A 382 -4.34 17.50 15.19
C LEU A 382 -2.92 17.46 14.66
N ALA A 383 -2.15 16.39 14.94
CA ALA A 383 -0.85 16.16 14.34
C ALA A 383 -0.94 16.02 12.81
N LEU A 384 -1.90 15.24 12.32
CA LEU A 384 -2.16 15.08 10.88
C LEU A 384 -2.51 16.41 10.21
N ALA A 385 -3.32 17.26 10.86
CA ALA A 385 -3.70 18.58 10.37
C ALA A 385 -2.58 19.63 10.50
N ALA A 386 -1.39 19.24 10.98
CA ALA A 386 -0.24 20.12 11.19
C ALA A 386 -0.55 21.28 12.15
N ILE A 387 -1.25 21.01 13.25
CA ILE A 387 -1.51 21.99 14.29
C ILE A 387 -0.37 22.01 15.31
N PRO A 388 0.22 23.17 15.64
CA PRO A 388 1.20 23.26 16.73
C PRO A 388 0.56 22.86 18.08
N PRO A 389 1.28 22.22 19.00
CA PRO A 389 2.70 21.84 18.99
C PRO A 389 2.98 20.39 18.56
N PHE A 390 2.06 19.72 17.87
CA PHE A 390 2.19 18.30 17.53
C PHE A 390 3.24 18.04 16.46
N ALA A 391 3.82 16.82 16.43
CA ALA A 391 4.92 16.43 15.55
C ALA A 391 4.66 16.68 14.06
N GLY A 392 3.42 16.49 13.62
CA GLY A 392 3.01 16.70 12.22
C GLY A 392 3.15 18.15 11.73
N PHE A 393 3.06 19.14 12.63
CA PHE A 393 3.35 20.54 12.28
C PHE A 393 4.80 20.69 11.85
N PHE A 394 5.74 20.34 12.72
CA PHE A 394 7.18 20.52 12.46
C PHE A 394 7.64 19.74 11.22
N SER A 395 7.14 18.52 11.05
CA SER A 395 7.56 17.69 9.93
C SER A 395 7.01 18.14 8.58
N LYS A 396 5.77 18.67 8.50
CA LYS A 396 5.25 19.28 7.28
C LYS A 396 5.90 20.61 6.97
N GLU A 397 6.17 21.41 8.00
CA GLU A 397 6.90 22.67 7.84
C GLU A 397 8.28 22.43 7.24
N ALA A 398 9.00 21.41 7.69
CA ALA A 398 10.29 21.07 7.10
C ALA A 398 10.19 20.79 5.59
N VAL A 399 9.13 20.13 5.13
CA VAL A 399 8.86 19.87 3.70
C VAL A 399 8.56 21.16 2.95
N LEU A 400 7.70 22.03 3.50
CA LEU A 400 7.32 23.29 2.83
C LEU A 400 8.48 24.27 2.76
N VAL A 401 9.29 24.37 3.82
CA VAL A 401 10.54 25.18 3.83
C VAL A 401 11.52 24.69 2.77
N ALA A 402 11.71 23.36 2.67
CA ALA A 402 12.57 22.79 1.63
C ALA A 402 12.07 23.13 0.21
N ALA A 403 10.75 23.06 -0.01
CA ALA A 403 10.13 23.41 -1.28
C ALA A 403 10.24 24.91 -1.57
N GLU A 404 10.06 25.80 -0.59
CA GLU A 404 10.22 27.25 -0.71
C GLU A 404 11.66 27.60 -1.13
N HIS A 405 12.67 27.10 -0.43
CA HIS A 405 14.07 27.36 -0.76
C HIS A 405 14.45 26.88 -2.17
N THR A 406 13.91 25.75 -2.61
CA THR A 406 14.13 25.27 -3.98
C THR A 406 13.39 26.13 -5.01
N ALA A 407 12.16 26.56 -4.72
CA ALA A 407 11.35 27.40 -5.59
C ALA A 407 11.99 28.78 -5.80
N LEU A 408 12.60 29.35 -4.75
CA LEU A 408 13.26 30.66 -4.78
C LEU A 408 14.70 30.61 -5.34
N GLY A 409 15.25 29.42 -5.58
CA GLY A 409 16.57 29.22 -6.12
C GLY A 409 17.72 29.25 -5.12
N ASP A 410 17.40 29.16 -3.81
CA ASP A 410 18.41 29.10 -2.74
C ASP A 410 19.12 27.74 -2.70
N ARG A 411 18.50 26.72 -3.26
CA ARG A 411 19.04 25.36 -3.41
C ARG A 411 19.09 24.96 -4.88
N HIS A 412 20.24 24.44 -5.31
CA HIS A 412 20.49 24.07 -6.71
C HIS A 412 20.41 22.55 -6.96
N VAL A 413 20.00 21.75 -5.97
CA VAL A 413 19.92 20.28 -6.11
C VAL A 413 18.78 19.86 -7.06
N ALA A 414 17.68 20.62 -7.07
CA ALA A 414 16.53 20.34 -7.91
C ALA A 414 16.11 21.59 -8.71
N PRO A 415 15.43 21.41 -9.85
CA PRO A 415 14.87 22.53 -10.62
C PRO A 415 13.85 23.34 -9.81
N ALA A 416 13.84 24.68 -9.95
CA ALA A 416 12.86 25.56 -9.30
C ALA A 416 11.40 25.16 -9.60
N ALA A 417 11.14 24.60 -10.79
CA ALA A 417 9.82 24.08 -11.16
C ALA A 417 9.35 22.97 -10.21
N ALA A 418 10.24 22.09 -9.74
CA ALA A 418 9.91 21.08 -8.74
C ALA A 418 9.56 21.76 -7.40
N GLY A 419 10.33 22.76 -6.98
CA GLY A 419 10.07 23.56 -5.77
C GLY A 419 8.67 24.20 -5.79
N TRP A 420 8.33 24.93 -6.84
CA TRP A 420 7.00 25.55 -6.98
C TRP A 420 5.87 24.52 -7.03
N THR A 421 6.06 23.42 -7.74
CA THR A 421 5.06 22.34 -7.81
C THR A 421 4.76 21.76 -6.44
N VAL A 422 5.78 21.44 -5.66
CA VAL A 422 5.63 20.86 -4.31
C VAL A 422 5.08 21.87 -3.33
N LEU A 423 5.52 23.14 -3.36
CA LEU A 423 5.06 24.19 -2.45
C LEU A 423 3.55 24.45 -2.63
N VAL A 424 3.12 24.68 -3.87
CA VAL A 424 1.70 24.97 -4.17
C VAL A 424 0.83 23.76 -3.85
N ALA A 425 1.23 22.56 -4.27
CA ALA A 425 0.48 21.34 -3.97
C ALA A 425 0.44 21.05 -2.48
N GLY A 426 1.53 21.29 -1.75
CA GLY A 426 1.61 21.11 -0.31
C GLY A 426 0.67 22.04 0.45
N LEU A 427 0.60 23.32 0.08
CA LEU A 427 -0.34 24.28 0.70
C LEU A 427 -1.81 23.90 0.42
N LEU A 428 -2.15 23.52 -0.81
CA LEU A 428 -3.49 23.03 -1.14
C LEU A 428 -3.83 21.75 -0.38
N ALA A 429 -2.89 20.82 -0.28
CA ALA A 429 -3.06 19.59 0.49
C ALA A 429 -3.19 19.86 2.01
N ALA A 430 -2.61 20.94 2.54
CA ALA A 430 -2.80 21.33 3.95
C ALA A 430 -4.26 21.73 4.23
N VAL A 431 -4.89 22.50 3.32
CA VAL A 431 -6.33 22.82 3.38
C VAL A 431 -7.17 21.54 3.40
N LEU A 432 -6.93 20.65 2.42
CA LEU A 432 -7.67 19.39 2.28
C LEU A 432 -7.47 18.48 3.49
N THR A 433 -6.25 18.43 4.03
CA THR A 433 -5.92 17.62 5.21
C THR A 433 -6.70 18.07 6.43
N ALA A 434 -6.72 19.35 6.70
CA ALA A 434 -7.51 19.90 7.81
C ALA A 434 -9.01 19.67 7.61
N ALA A 435 -9.49 19.80 6.36
CA ALA A 435 -10.88 19.58 6.02
C ALA A 435 -11.33 18.15 6.29
N TYR A 436 -10.64 17.12 5.75
CA TYR A 436 -11.06 15.73 5.98
C TYR A 436 -10.78 15.26 7.42
N ALA A 437 -9.75 15.77 8.10
CA ALA A 437 -9.48 15.42 9.49
C ALA A 437 -10.60 15.91 10.42
N ILE A 438 -11.03 17.15 10.27
CA ILE A 438 -12.16 17.72 11.02
C ILE A 438 -13.46 17.03 10.64
N ARG A 439 -13.73 16.78 9.34
CA ARG A 439 -14.91 16.03 8.90
C ARG A 439 -14.98 14.65 9.57
N LEU A 440 -13.89 13.89 9.55
CA LEU A 440 -13.82 12.58 10.19
C LEU A 440 -14.14 12.68 11.68
N TRP A 441 -13.51 13.62 12.40
CA TRP A 441 -13.73 13.79 13.82
C TRP A 441 -15.17 14.20 14.17
N LEU A 442 -15.76 15.10 13.39
CA LEU A 442 -17.14 15.56 13.58
C LEU A 442 -18.14 14.43 13.35
N LEU A 443 -18.00 13.67 12.27
CA LEU A 443 -18.90 12.57 11.94
C LEU A 443 -18.77 11.40 12.93
N ALA A 444 -17.55 11.07 13.37
CA ALA A 444 -17.32 9.95 14.28
C ALA A 444 -17.75 10.28 15.73
N PHE A 445 -17.53 11.53 16.22
CA PHE A 445 -17.66 11.82 17.65
C PHE A 445 -18.72 12.86 18.01
N ARG A 446 -19.26 13.58 17.04
CA ARG A 446 -20.27 14.65 17.25
C ARG A 446 -21.62 14.29 16.63
N GLY A 447 -21.85 13.02 16.41
CA GLY A 447 -23.11 12.52 15.90
C GLY A 447 -24.28 12.81 16.85
N ARG A 448 -25.47 12.85 16.28
CA ARG A 448 -26.74 13.12 16.99
C ARG A 448 -27.73 12.02 16.59
N GLY A 449 -28.30 11.34 17.58
CA GLY A 449 -29.27 10.27 17.36
C GLY A 449 -29.26 9.25 18.48
N ALA A 450 -29.46 7.97 18.15
CA ALA A 450 -29.47 6.89 19.12
C ALA A 450 -28.15 6.82 19.91
N GLU A 451 -28.21 6.38 21.16
CA GLU A 451 -27.00 6.20 21.96
C GLU A 451 -26.16 5.05 21.37
N ALA A 452 -24.84 5.26 21.32
CA ALA A 452 -23.90 4.25 20.82
C ALA A 452 -24.01 2.95 21.63
N PRO A 453 -23.86 1.77 21.00
CA PRO A 453 -23.92 0.48 21.67
C PRO A 453 -22.92 0.39 22.82
N ASP A 454 -23.29 -0.35 23.89
CA ASP A 454 -22.40 -0.60 25.01
C ASP A 454 -21.79 -1.99 24.91
N HIS A 455 -20.57 -2.06 24.45
CA HIS A 455 -19.79 -3.31 24.38
C HIS A 455 -18.83 -3.48 25.57
N GLY A 456 -19.05 -2.73 26.66
CA GLY A 456 -18.21 -2.75 27.86
C GLY A 456 -16.86 -2.04 27.69
N ARG A 457 -15.96 -2.27 28.66
CA ARG A 457 -14.64 -1.63 28.65
C ARG A 457 -13.75 -2.25 27.59
N GLN A 458 -13.05 -1.40 26.85
CA GLN A 458 -12.06 -1.82 25.88
C GLN A 458 -10.87 -2.54 26.58
N PRO A 459 -10.30 -3.59 25.96
CA PRO A 459 -9.14 -4.29 26.51
C PRO A 459 -7.94 -3.35 26.72
N VAL A 460 -7.27 -3.47 27.88
CA VAL A 460 -6.09 -2.63 28.20
C VAL A 460 -4.99 -2.78 27.14
N ALA A 461 -4.80 -3.95 26.56
CA ALA A 461 -3.84 -4.16 25.48
C ALA A 461 -4.12 -3.29 24.24
N MET A 462 -5.37 -2.91 24.00
CA MET A 462 -5.73 -2.01 22.91
C MET A 462 -5.52 -0.54 23.31
N THR A 463 -5.99 -0.14 24.48
CA THR A 463 -5.95 1.28 24.90
C THR A 463 -4.56 1.75 25.31
N ALA A 464 -3.77 0.92 26.00
CA ALA A 464 -2.40 1.26 26.41
C ALA A 464 -1.48 1.55 25.21
N VAL A 465 -1.62 0.74 24.14
CA VAL A 465 -0.85 0.93 22.90
C VAL A 465 -1.13 2.29 22.26
N LEU A 466 -2.37 2.77 22.30
CA LEU A 466 -2.72 4.09 21.77
C LEU A 466 -1.94 5.21 22.49
N TRP A 467 -1.86 5.14 23.82
CA TRP A 467 -1.12 6.12 24.61
C TRP A 467 0.39 6.03 24.40
N VAL A 468 0.96 4.81 24.26
CA VAL A 468 2.37 4.62 23.93
C VAL A 468 2.72 5.31 22.61
N LEU A 469 1.90 5.17 21.58
CA LEU A 469 2.10 5.80 20.28
C LEU A 469 1.75 7.29 20.26
N ALA A 470 0.89 7.77 21.18
CA ALA A 470 0.59 9.18 21.33
C ALA A 470 1.80 9.98 21.84
N VAL A 471 2.69 9.35 22.64
CA VAL A 471 3.92 10.01 23.14
C VAL A 471 4.79 10.56 22.00
N PRO A 472 5.27 9.76 21.03
CA PRO A 472 6.02 10.31 19.90
C PRO A 472 5.18 11.22 19.00
N THR A 473 3.87 11.02 18.89
CA THR A 473 2.97 11.91 18.15
C THR A 473 2.98 13.34 18.69
N ILE A 474 3.10 13.51 20.01
CA ILE A 474 3.20 14.80 20.67
C ILE A 474 4.66 15.28 20.71
N GLY A 475 5.59 14.40 21.11
CA GLY A 475 6.93 14.78 21.56
C GLY A 475 7.96 14.94 20.46
N LEU A 476 7.84 14.24 19.30
CA LEU A 476 8.84 14.30 18.24
C LEU A 476 9.08 15.71 17.70
N GLY A 477 8.04 16.56 17.68
CA GLY A 477 8.18 17.95 17.26
C GLY A 477 9.11 18.78 18.16
N LEU A 478 9.16 18.45 19.44
CA LEU A 478 10.00 19.15 20.42
C LEU A 478 11.49 18.79 20.31
N THR A 479 11.81 17.72 19.60
CA THR A 479 13.20 17.23 19.44
C THR A 479 13.92 17.85 18.23
N VAL A 480 13.26 18.67 17.42
CA VAL A 480 13.77 19.26 16.16
C VAL A 480 15.13 19.96 16.35
N GLY A 481 15.35 20.60 17.51
CA GLY A 481 16.61 21.27 17.81
C GLY A 481 17.78 20.33 18.17
N VAL A 482 17.49 19.06 18.50
CA VAL A 482 18.47 18.10 19.01
C VAL A 482 18.80 16.99 18.01
N ILE A 483 17.81 16.63 17.17
CA ILE A 483 17.96 15.49 16.24
C ILE A 483 18.55 15.87 14.87
N GLY A 484 18.98 17.12 14.67
CA GLY A 484 19.56 17.58 13.40
C GLY A 484 20.74 16.72 12.92
N ASP A 485 21.59 16.27 13.82
CA ASP A 485 22.75 15.40 13.49
C ASP A 485 22.35 14.04 12.91
N TRP A 486 21.15 13.54 13.24
CA TRP A 486 20.59 12.30 12.69
C TRP A 486 20.06 12.46 11.27
N PHE A 487 19.95 13.72 10.81
CA PHE A 487 19.47 14.13 9.50
C PHE A 487 20.52 14.93 8.71
N ASP A 488 21.78 14.50 8.77
CA ASP A 488 22.94 15.12 8.07
C ASP A 488 23.17 16.59 8.43
N GLY A 489 22.83 16.99 9.65
CA GLY A 489 22.99 18.37 10.12
C GLY A 489 21.98 19.36 9.53
N HIS A 490 20.96 18.87 8.82
CA HIS A 490 19.90 19.74 8.29
C HIS A 490 19.09 20.38 9.42
N ARG A 491 18.90 21.70 9.33
CA ARG A 491 18.01 22.42 10.22
C ARG A 491 16.55 22.13 9.83
N LEU A 492 15.86 21.39 10.68
CA LEU A 492 14.44 21.06 10.53
C LEU A 492 13.52 22.10 11.22
N THR A 493 14.06 23.28 11.55
CA THR A 493 13.31 24.32 12.26
C THR A 493 12.32 25.02 11.33
N PRO A 494 11.07 25.24 11.76
CA PRO A 494 10.09 25.97 10.97
C PRO A 494 10.54 27.38 10.63
N SER A 495 10.21 27.89 9.43
CA SER A 495 10.27 29.33 9.12
C SER A 495 8.97 30.01 9.60
N LEU A 496 9.06 31.27 10.02
CA LEU A 496 7.87 31.99 10.44
C LEU A 496 6.87 32.15 9.29
N THR A 497 7.37 32.39 8.09
CA THR A 497 6.55 32.64 6.89
C THR A 497 5.72 31.41 6.52
N THR A 498 6.38 30.26 6.32
CA THR A 498 5.68 29.01 5.97
C THR A 498 4.78 28.53 7.10
N ALA A 499 5.21 28.66 8.36
CA ALA A 499 4.43 28.26 9.54
C ALA A 499 3.10 29.03 9.66
N VAL A 500 3.15 30.36 9.49
CA VAL A 500 1.94 31.20 9.49
C VAL A 500 1.05 30.87 8.29
N LEU A 501 1.64 30.70 7.11
CA LEU A 501 0.89 30.41 5.89
C LEU A 501 0.22 29.05 5.95
N SER A 502 0.94 27.97 6.29
CA SER A 502 0.41 26.60 6.33
C SER A 502 -0.62 26.42 7.44
N THR A 503 -0.36 26.96 8.63
CA THR A 503 -1.32 26.95 9.72
C THR A 503 -2.56 27.78 9.35
N GLY A 504 -2.39 28.95 8.75
CA GLY A 504 -3.49 29.81 8.31
C GLY A 504 -4.39 29.12 7.29
N VAL A 505 -3.83 28.52 6.22
CA VAL A 505 -4.63 27.82 5.21
C VAL A 505 -5.27 26.54 5.78
N GLY A 506 -4.58 25.84 6.68
CA GLY A 506 -5.14 24.68 7.39
C GLY A 506 -6.34 25.08 8.26
N LEU A 507 -6.23 26.17 9.03
CA LEU A 507 -7.35 26.70 9.83
C LEU A 507 -8.53 27.11 8.95
N VAL A 508 -8.30 27.75 7.81
CA VAL A 508 -9.37 28.07 6.84
C VAL A 508 -10.08 26.81 6.38
N GLY A 509 -9.33 25.75 5.94
CA GLY A 509 -9.93 24.47 5.55
C GLY A 509 -10.78 23.85 6.66
N GLY A 510 -10.28 23.89 7.88
CA GLY A 510 -10.99 23.40 9.06
C GLY A 510 -12.26 24.20 9.39
N LEU A 511 -12.18 25.52 9.39
CA LEU A 511 -13.33 26.40 9.69
C LEU A 511 -14.42 26.30 8.63
N VAL A 512 -14.05 26.25 7.35
CA VAL A 512 -14.99 26.06 6.24
C VAL A 512 -15.71 24.72 6.38
N THR A 513 -14.98 23.65 6.71
CA THR A 513 -15.57 22.32 6.93
C THR A 513 -16.49 22.29 8.14
N TYR A 514 -16.13 22.96 9.24
CA TYR A 514 -16.97 23.08 10.41
C TYR A 514 -18.25 23.87 10.10
N GLY A 515 -18.14 24.97 9.36
CA GLY A 515 -19.30 25.75 8.90
C GLY A 515 -20.24 24.93 8.00
N ALA A 516 -19.67 24.19 7.04
CA ALA A 516 -20.40 23.28 6.19
C ALA A 516 -21.12 22.20 7.00
N TRP A 517 -20.46 21.57 7.98
CA TRP A 517 -21.05 20.58 8.85
C TRP A 517 -22.21 21.15 9.70
N ARG A 518 -22.06 22.33 10.24
CA ARG A 518 -23.17 23.01 10.96
C ARG A 518 -24.39 23.23 10.07
N HIS A 519 -24.15 23.65 8.83
CA HIS A 519 -25.20 23.87 7.85
C HIS A 519 -25.91 22.57 7.47
N THR A 520 -25.15 21.53 7.10
CA THR A 520 -25.70 20.22 6.71
C THR A 520 -26.42 19.53 7.86
N THR A 521 -25.90 19.62 9.09
CA THR A 521 -26.58 19.09 10.29
C THR A 521 -27.89 19.82 10.58
N ALA A 522 -27.96 21.14 10.36
CA ALA A 522 -29.20 21.90 10.51
C ALA A 522 -30.24 21.55 9.44
N LEU A 523 -29.81 21.27 8.21
CA LEU A 523 -30.69 20.77 7.15
C LEU A 523 -31.20 19.35 7.46
N ALA A 524 -30.33 18.44 7.88
CA ALA A 524 -30.67 17.08 8.26
C ALA A 524 -31.71 17.02 9.39
N ALA A 525 -31.67 17.95 10.34
CA ALA A 525 -32.63 18.05 11.42
C ALA A 525 -34.04 18.46 10.95
N ARG A 526 -34.15 19.07 9.78
CA ARG A 526 -35.44 19.51 9.18
C ARG A 526 -36.09 18.46 8.27
N VAL A 527 -35.34 17.47 7.82
CA VAL A 527 -35.83 16.40 6.94
C VAL A 527 -35.94 15.12 7.78
N PRO A 528 -37.17 14.63 8.05
CA PRO A 528 -37.35 13.37 8.76
C PRO A 528 -36.80 12.22 7.88
N MET A 529 -35.64 11.71 8.21
CA MET A 529 -35.16 10.47 7.65
C MET A 529 -35.67 9.31 8.49
N GLY A 530 -36.20 8.28 7.83
CA GLY A 530 -36.57 7.04 8.48
C GLY A 530 -35.39 6.57 9.35
N SER A 531 -35.64 6.33 10.61
CA SER A 531 -34.67 5.84 11.57
C SER A 531 -34.22 4.44 11.13
N VAL A 532 -33.03 4.33 10.54
CA VAL A 532 -32.33 3.06 10.48
C VAL A 532 -31.82 2.80 11.89
N VAL A 533 -32.61 2.09 12.66
CA VAL A 533 -32.22 1.62 13.99
C VAL A 533 -31.27 0.43 13.74
N ALA A 534 -29.99 0.62 14.03
CA ALA A 534 -29.07 -0.51 14.10
C ALA A 534 -29.60 -1.48 15.18
N HIS A 535 -29.88 -2.72 14.80
CA HIS A 535 -30.32 -3.74 15.74
C HIS A 535 -29.11 -4.11 16.62
N PRO A 536 -29.19 -4.06 17.95
CA PRO A 536 -28.02 -4.23 18.83
C PRO A 536 -27.36 -5.61 18.74
N ASP A 537 -28.05 -6.62 18.20
CA ASP A 537 -27.59 -8.01 18.12
C ASP A 537 -27.33 -8.50 16.68
N ALA A 538 -27.39 -7.63 15.68
CA ALA A 538 -27.13 -8.03 14.30
C ALA A 538 -25.62 -8.05 13.99
N GLU A 539 -25.17 -9.09 13.28
CA GLU A 539 -23.82 -9.08 12.72
C GLU A 539 -23.60 -7.81 11.89
N PRO A 540 -22.44 -7.13 12.01
CA PRO A 540 -22.19 -5.86 11.34
C PRO A 540 -22.48 -5.87 9.82
N ALA A 541 -22.26 -7.01 9.17
CA ALA A 541 -22.55 -7.20 7.76
C ALA A 541 -24.06 -7.17 7.42
N LEU A 542 -24.92 -7.70 8.28
CA LEU A 542 -26.37 -7.74 8.05
C LEU A 542 -27.01 -6.37 8.26
N VAL A 543 -26.55 -5.61 9.24
CA VAL A 543 -27.01 -4.23 9.49
C VAL A 543 -26.64 -3.33 8.32
N GLU A 544 -25.47 -3.54 7.73
CA GLU A 544 -25.02 -2.78 6.56
C GLU A 544 -25.85 -3.13 5.31
N ILE A 545 -26.20 -4.40 5.11
CA ILE A 545 -27.03 -4.86 4.00
C ILE A 545 -28.45 -4.28 4.10
N GLU A 546 -29.09 -4.36 5.28
CA GLU A 546 -30.43 -3.80 5.50
C GLU A 546 -30.46 -2.27 5.32
N ALA A 547 -29.41 -1.57 5.78
CA ALA A 547 -29.28 -0.13 5.59
C ALA A 547 -29.06 0.24 4.11
N ILE A 548 -28.30 -0.56 3.37
CA ILE A 548 -28.10 -0.43 1.92
C ILE A 548 -29.40 -0.68 1.16
N GLU A 549 -30.13 -1.74 1.51
CA GLU A 549 -31.41 -2.08 0.88
C GLU A 549 -32.47 -1.00 1.13
N ALA A 550 -32.60 -0.51 2.36
CA ALA A 550 -33.51 0.58 2.69
C ALA A 550 -33.17 1.89 1.95
N ARG A 551 -31.89 2.21 1.83
CA ARG A 551 -31.40 3.35 1.04
C ARG A 551 -31.66 3.15 -0.45
N THR A 552 -31.37 1.97 -0.96
CA THR A 552 -31.57 1.62 -2.39
C THR A 552 -33.05 1.70 -2.76
N ALA A 553 -33.94 1.22 -1.90
CA ALA A 553 -35.39 1.31 -2.09
C ALA A 553 -35.91 2.77 -2.08
N ALA A 554 -35.29 3.65 -1.25
CA ALA A 554 -35.71 5.03 -1.13
C ALA A 554 -35.13 5.96 -2.23
N TYR A 555 -33.92 5.67 -2.73
CA TYR A 555 -33.14 6.59 -3.56
C TYR A 555 -32.55 5.98 -4.85
N GLY A 556 -32.89 4.74 -5.19
CA GLY A 556 -32.44 4.03 -6.40
C GLY A 556 -31.15 3.26 -6.21
N THR A 557 -30.02 3.90 -5.86
CA THR A 557 -28.75 3.24 -5.53
C THR A 557 -28.17 3.83 -4.24
N ALA A 558 -27.58 2.98 -3.40
CA ALA A 558 -26.99 3.40 -2.11
C ALA A 558 -25.88 4.47 -2.27
N GLY A 559 -25.19 4.48 -3.42
CA GLY A 559 -24.17 5.48 -3.75
C GLY A 559 -24.73 6.85 -4.10
N ASP A 560 -25.99 6.94 -4.49
CA ASP A 560 -26.65 8.19 -4.91
C ASP A 560 -27.46 8.86 -3.79
N ALA A 561 -27.70 8.14 -2.67
CA ALA A 561 -28.43 8.69 -1.54
C ALA A 561 -27.60 9.76 -0.81
N PRO A 562 -28.03 11.03 -0.77
CA PRO A 562 -27.28 12.04 -0.04
C PRO A 562 -27.35 11.78 1.47
N ASP A 563 -26.20 11.71 2.15
CA ASP A 563 -26.17 11.88 3.60
C ASP A 563 -26.28 13.38 3.89
N PRO A 564 -27.45 13.86 4.39
CA PRO A 564 -27.63 15.29 4.61
C PRO A 564 -26.73 15.85 5.72
N ALA A 565 -26.14 15.00 6.54
CA ALA A 565 -25.22 15.43 7.60
C ALA A 565 -23.76 15.52 7.14
N ASP A 566 -23.41 14.96 5.96
CA ASP A 566 -22.02 14.94 5.49
C ASP A 566 -21.64 16.27 4.78
N PRO A 567 -20.70 17.05 5.35
CA PRO A 567 -20.22 18.26 4.71
C PRO A 567 -19.40 18.03 3.43
N GLY A 568 -18.85 16.83 3.22
CA GLY A 568 -18.00 16.53 2.07
C GLY A 568 -18.72 16.73 0.74
N ARG A 569 -20.01 16.37 0.67
CA ARG A 569 -20.82 16.59 -0.54
C ARG A 569 -21.06 18.07 -0.84
N LEU A 570 -21.30 18.86 0.19
CA LEU A 570 -21.48 20.31 0.05
C LEU A 570 -20.17 20.98 -0.42
N LEU A 571 -19.04 20.58 0.16
CA LEU A 571 -17.73 21.16 -0.14
C LEU A 571 -17.24 20.81 -1.55
N LEU A 572 -17.45 19.58 -1.99
CA LEU A 572 -16.96 19.10 -3.28
C LEU A 572 -17.97 19.29 -4.42
N GLY A 573 -19.27 19.46 -4.11
CA GLY A 573 -20.31 19.60 -5.14
C GLY A 573 -20.28 18.45 -6.16
N PRO A 574 -20.30 18.73 -7.48
CA PRO A 574 -20.26 17.70 -8.52
C PRO A 574 -18.98 16.84 -8.51
N LEU A 575 -17.87 17.39 -8.01
CA LEU A 575 -16.60 16.67 -7.91
C LEU A 575 -16.67 15.50 -6.92
N HIS A 576 -17.59 15.53 -5.95
CA HIS A 576 -17.73 14.49 -4.92
C HIS A 576 -17.84 13.10 -5.53
N ARG A 577 -18.65 12.90 -6.57
CA ARG A 577 -18.86 11.61 -7.24
C ARG A 577 -17.55 11.05 -7.81
N HIS A 578 -16.75 11.89 -8.46
CA HIS A 578 -15.48 11.49 -9.04
C HIS A 578 -14.43 11.22 -7.95
N ALA A 579 -14.38 12.03 -6.92
CA ALA A 579 -13.48 11.85 -5.78
C ALA A 579 -13.82 10.58 -4.98
N ALA A 580 -15.11 10.28 -4.76
CA ALA A 580 -15.57 9.08 -4.07
C ALA A 580 -15.17 7.78 -4.78
N THR A 581 -15.12 7.79 -6.12
CA THR A 581 -14.69 6.66 -6.95
C THR A 581 -13.19 6.63 -7.23
N GLY A 582 -12.38 7.46 -6.54
CA GLY A 582 -10.94 7.56 -6.80
C GLY A 582 -10.61 8.03 -8.22
N PHE A 583 -11.41 8.96 -8.76
CA PHE A 583 -11.27 9.52 -10.12
C PHE A 583 -11.32 8.48 -11.24
N HIS A 584 -12.04 7.39 -11.03
CA HIS A 584 -12.25 6.30 -12.00
C HIS A 584 -10.96 5.61 -12.48
N LEU A 585 -9.86 5.71 -11.75
CA LEU A 585 -8.59 5.08 -12.12
C LEU A 585 -8.70 3.55 -12.20
N ASP A 586 -9.53 2.94 -11.36
CA ASP A 586 -9.79 1.49 -11.44
C ASP A 586 -10.49 1.09 -12.73
N ALA A 587 -11.38 1.91 -13.25
CA ALA A 587 -12.01 1.68 -14.56
C ALA A 587 -10.98 1.79 -15.70
N LEU A 588 -10.04 2.73 -15.58
CA LEU A 588 -8.91 2.86 -16.52
C LEU A 588 -8.00 1.62 -16.46
N TYR A 589 -7.63 1.15 -15.27
CA TYR A 589 -6.84 -0.08 -15.12
C TYR A 589 -7.57 -1.30 -15.68
N ALA A 590 -8.88 -1.41 -15.41
CA ALA A 590 -9.68 -2.49 -15.97
C ALA A 590 -9.68 -2.45 -17.51
N ALA A 591 -9.78 -1.28 -18.10
CA ALA A 591 -9.77 -1.11 -19.56
C ALA A 591 -8.40 -1.42 -20.19
N LEU A 592 -7.30 -0.97 -19.56
CA LEU A 592 -5.95 -1.08 -20.13
C LEU A 592 -5.29 -2.44 -19.88
N PHE A 593 -5.57 -3.08 -18.74
CA PHE A 593 -4.85 -4.29 -18.33
C PHE A 593 -5.77 -5.50 -18.17
N VAL A 594 -6.89 -5.38 -17.45
CA VAL A 594 -7.72 -6.55 -17.09
C VAL A 594 -8.51 -7.06 -18.29
N ARG A 595 -9.23 -6.17 -19.00
CA ARG A 595 -10.08 -6.55 -20.15
C ARG A 595 -9.27 -7.15 -21.31
N PRO A 596 -8.10 -6.62 -21.73
CA PRO A 596 -7.30 -7.23 -22.77
C PRO A 596 -6.81 -8.65 -22.41
N VAL A 597 -6.35 -8.85 -21.17
CA VAL A 597 -5.92 -10.18 -20.70
C VAL A 597 -7.09 -11.16 -20.67
N GLN A 598 -8.25 -10.73 -20.19
CA GLN A 598 -9.47 -11.56 -20.21
C GLN A 598 -9.92 -11.88 -21.64
N ALA A 599 -9.79 -10.93 -22.57
CA ALA A 599 -10.11 -11.15 -23.98
C ALA A 599 -9.15 -12.16 -24.60
N ALA A 600 -7.84 -12.02 -24.34
CA ALA A 600 -6.84 -12.99 -24.78
C ALA A 600 -7.08 -14.39 -24.20
N ALA A 601 -7.41 -14.49 -22.91
CA ALA A 601 -7.75 -15.76 -22.26
C ALA A 601 -9.01 -16.41 -22.87
N ARG A 602 -10.01 -15.61 -23.23
CA ARG A 602 -11.23 -16.10 -23.94
C ARG A 602 -10.88 -16.61 -25.35
N LEU A 603 -10.02 -15.89 -26.07
CA LEU A 603 -9.54 -16.29 -27.37
C LEU A 603 -8.77 -17.63 -27.30
N VAL A 604 -7.83 -17.75 -26.38
CA VAL A 604 -7.08 -19.01 -26.17
C VAL A 604 -8.03 -20.15 -25.85
N ARG A 605 -9.00 -19.96 -24.97
CA ARG A 605 -10.02 -20.97 -24.65
C ARG A 605 -10.88 -21.34 -25.84
N PHE A 606 -11.24 -20.39 -26.68
CA PHE A 606 -11.95 -20.63 -27.91
C PHE A 606 -11.12 -21.46 -28.89
N LEU A 607 -9.86 -21.07 -29.12
CA LEU A 607 -8.95 -21.81 -30.00
C LEU A 607 -8.71 -23.23 -29.50
N ASP A 608 -8.55 -23.43 -28.20
CA ASP A 608 -8.37 -24.76 -27.61
C ASP A 608 -9.60 -25.65 -27.85
N ARG A 609 -10.81 -25.16 -27.52
CA ARG A 609 -12.04 -25.94 -27.60
C ARG A 609 -12.56 -26.14 -29.02
N GLU A 610 -12.59 -25.07 -29.80
CA GLU A 610 -13.27 -25.09 -31.13
C GLU A 610 -12.34 -25.46 -32.26
N VAL A 611 -11.04 -25.21 -32.11
CA VAL A 611 -10.05 -25.54 -33.15
C VAL A 611 -9.29 -26.81 -32.80
N VAL A 612 -8.54 -26.80 -31.71
CA VAL A 612 -7.64 -27.94 -31.36
C VAL A 612 -8.45 -29.20 -31.05
N ASP A 613 -9.46 -29.11 -30.16
CA ASP A 613 -10.34 -30.25 -29.84
C ASP A 613 -11.10 -30.79 -31.07
N THR A 614 -11.51 -29.90 -31.98
CA THR A 614 -12.19 -30.30 -33.22
C THR A 614 -11.24 -31.08 -34.12
N TYR A 615 -9.98 -30.66 -34.26
CA TYR A 615 -8.97 -31.42 -34.99
C TYR A 615 -8.69 -32.77 -34.36
N VAL A 616 -8.53 -32.83 -33.05
CA VAL A 616 -8.26 -34.08 -32.32
C VAL A 616 -9.42 -35.06 -32.47
N ARG A 617 -10.65 -34.59 -32.26
CA ARG A 617 -11.89 -35.38 -32.40
C ARG A 617 -12.11 -35.81 -33.86
N GLY A 618 -11.87 -34.89 -34.79
CA GLY A 618 -11.97 -35.14 -36.21
C GLY A 618 -11.01 -36.23 -36.69
N SER A 619 -9.75 -36.16 -36.28
CA SER A 619 -8.73 -37.18 -36.56
C SER A 619 -9.10 -38.54 -35.97
N ALA A 620 -9.55 -38.57 -34.71
CA ALA A 620 -10.01 -39.80 -34.08
C ALA A 620 -11.24 -40.40 -34.77
N LEU A 621 -12.19 -39.55 -35.19
CA LEU A 621 -13.37 -39.99 -35.95
C LEU A 621 -12.97 -40.51 -37.33
N GLY A 622 -12.04 -39.84 -38.02
CA GLY A 622 -11.47 -40.26 -39.28
C GLY A 622 -10.81 -41.63 -39.18
N ALA A 623 -9.95 -41.83 -38.20
CA ALA A 623 -9.31 -43.11 -37.91
C ALA A 623 -10.32 -44.23 -37.62
N ARG A 624 -11.36 -43.93 -36.82
CA ARG A 624 -12.45 -44.90 -36.55
C ARG A 624 -13.26 -45.25 -37.82
N ARG A 625 -13.58 -44.26 -38.64
CA ARG A 625 -14.32 -44.50 -39.92
C ARG A 625 -13.47 -45.27 -40.89
N LEU A 626 -12.17 -44.96 -41.04
CA LEU A 626 -11.23 -45.73 -41.83
C LEU A 626 -11.12 -47.16 -41.35
N GLY A 627 -10.92 -47.37 -40.05
CA GLY A 627 -10.89 -48.70 -39.45
C GLY A 627 -12.19 -49.50 -39.66
N THR A 628 -13.34 -48.85 -39.64
CA THR A 628 -14.63 -49.47 -39.94
C THR A 628 -14.76 -49.82 -41.42
N ALA A 629 -14.32 -48.96 -42.31
CA ALA A 629 -14.31 -49.22 -43.75
C ALA A 629 -13.37 -50.39 -44.12
N VAL A 630 -12.18 -50.40 -43.56
CA VAL A 630 -11.22 -51.52 -43.73
C VAL A 630 -11.82 -52.82 -43.20
N ARG A 631 -12.42 -52.82 -42.03
CA ARG A 631 -13.10 -53.99 -41.43
C ARG A 631 -14.26 -54.48 -42.28
N ARG A 632 -15.03 -53.61 -42.92
CA ARG A 632 -16.10 -53.99 -43.88
C ARG A 632 -15.55 -54.52 -45.17
N ALA A 633 -14.40 -54.00 -45.64
CA ALA A 633 -13.74 -54.52 -46.84
C ALA A 633 -13.10 -55.89 -46.60
N GLN A 634 -12.68 -56.18 -45.36
CA GLN A 634 -12.16 -57.51 -44.95
C GLN A 634 -13.30 -58.47 -44.62
N THR A 635 -13.99 -58.93 -45.65
CA THR A 635 -15.17 -59.83 -45.50
C THR A 635 -14.78 -61.26 -45.11
N GLY A 636 -13.51 -61.65 -45.19
CA GLY A 636 -13.03 -63.01 -44.97
C GLY A 636 -13.39 -64.01 -46.12
N ASN A 637 -14.11 -63.50 -47.08
CA ASN A 637 -14.54 -64.36 -48.23
C ASN A 637 -13.56 -64.21 -49.44
N VAL A 638 -12.83 -65.26 -49.75
CA VAL A 638 -11.85 -65.26 -50.80
C VAL A 638 -12.45 -64.87 -52.15
N GLN A 639 -13.73 -65.26 -52.44
CA GLN A 639 -14.40 -64.93 -53.70
C GLN A 639 -14.57 -63.44 -53.87
N THR A 640 -14.92 -62.72 -52.76
CA THR A 640 -15.05 -61.26 -52.78
C THR A 640 -13.71 -60.57 -53.06
N TYR A 641 -12.60 -61.07 -52.53
CA TYR A 641 -11.29 -60.49 -52.80
C TYR A 641 -10.84 -60.72 -54.24
N VAL A 642 -11.05 -61.95 -54.77
CA VAL A 642 -10.77 -62.23 -56.16
C VAL A 642 -11.61 -61.43 -57.12
N SER A 643 -12.90 -61.27 -56.81
CA SER A 643 -13.80 -60.43 -57.63
C SER A 643 -13.40 -58.92 -57.57
N ALA A 644 -13.01 -58.41 -56.39
CA ALA A 644 -12.50 -57.06 -56.28
C ALA A 644 -11.20 -56.81 -57.01
N LEU A 645 -10.29 -57.82 -56.98
CA LEU A 645 -9.01 -57.77 -57.70
C LEU A 645 -9.21 -57.82 -59.22
N LEU A 646 -10.13 -58.66 -59.71
CA LEU A 646 -10.54 -58.68 -61.11
C LEU A 646 -11.18 -57.39 -61.56
N ALA A 647 -12.11 -56.84 -60.75
CA ALA A 647 -12.75 -55.58 -61.06
C ALA A 647 -11.75 -54.41 -61.07
N GLY A 648 -10.82 -54.39 -60.12
CA GLY A 648 -9.74 -53.41 -60.07
C GLY A 648 -8.78 -53.49 -61.25
N SER A 649 -8.45 -54.70 -61.65
CA SER A 649 -7.60 -54.94 -62.84
C SER A 649 -8.31 -54.49 -64.12
N LEU A 650 -9.61 -54.72 -64.20
CA LEU A 650 -10.41 -54.26 -65.36
C LEU A 650 -10.48 -52.73 -65.41
N VAL A 651 -10.72 -52.09 -64.28
CA VAL A 651 -10.73 -50.63 -64.22
C VAL A 651 -9.37 -50.02 -64.57
N LEU A 652 -8.28 -50.60 -64.09
CA LEU A 652 -6.94 -50.18 -64.47
C LEU A 652 -6.61 -50.41 -65.97
N ALA A 653 -7.07 -51.50 -66.52
CA ALA A 653 -6.92 -51.79 -67.99
C ALA A 653 -7.71 -50.78 -68.82
N VAL A 654 -8.97 -50.49 -68.43
CA VAL A 654 -9.81 -49.49 -69.10
C VAL A 654 -9.17 -48.10 -68.96
N ALA A 655 -8.72 -47.75 -67.77
CA ALA A 655 -8.06 -46.45 -67.51
C ALA A 655 -6.78 -46.31 -68.33
N ALA A 656 -5.95 -47.41 -68.45
CA ALA A 656 -4.74 -47.41 -69.26
C ALA A 656 -5.07 -47.22 -70.74
N VAL A 657 -6.13 -47.90 -71.27
CA VAL A 657 -6.56 -47.77 -72.66
C VAL A 657 -7.11 -46.33 -72.91
N VAL A 658 -7.92 -45.78 -72.00
CA VAL A 658 -8.39 -44.41 -72.14
C VAL A 658 -7.23 -43.40 -72.09
N PHE A 659 -6.27 -43.59 -71.19
CA PHE A 659 -5.10 -42.71 -71.07
C PHE A 659 -4.19 -42.85 -72.33
N ALA A 660 -4.02 -44.04 -72.84
CA ALA A 660 -3.28 -44.28 -74.09
C ALA A 660 -3.96 -43.62 -75.30
N ASN A 661 -5.29 -43.73 -75.41
CA ASN A 661 -6.06 -43.07 -76.47
C ASN A 661 -6.08 -41.55 -76.38
N VAL A 662 -6.11 -41.01 -75.19
CA VAL A 662 -6.03 -39.56 -74.98
C VAL A 662 -4.66 -39.00 -75.37
N ASN A 663 -3.59 -39.73 -75.04
CA ASN A 663 -2.19 -39.36 -75.45
C ASN A 663 -1.81 -39.69 -76.91
N ALA A 664 -2.60 -40.52 -77.62
CA ALA A 664 -2.36 -40.80 -79.04
C ALA A 664 -3.14 -39.82 -79.94
N GLY A 665 -4.04 -38.99 -79.39
CA GLY A 665 -4.82 -37.98 -80.14
C GLY A 665 -4.33 -36.53 -79.94
N SER A 666 -3.25 -36.33 -79.20
CA SER A 666 -2.51 -35.09 -79.12
C SER A 666 -1.15 -35.22 -79.82
#